data_a54cc2efb9746f714801b4d5a71433cb
#
_entry.id   a54cc2efb9746f714801b4d5a71433cb
#
_cell.length_a   1.000
_cell.length_b   1.000
_cell.length_c   1.000
_cell.angle_alpha   90.00
_cell.angle_beta   90.00
_cell.angle_gamma   90.00
#
_symmetry.space_group_name_H-M   'P 1'
#
loop_
_entity.id
_entity.type
_entity.pdbx_description
1 polymer ?
#
loop_
_entity_poly.entity_id
_entity_poly.type
_entity_poly.pdbx_seq_one_letter_code
_entity_poly.pdbx_strand_id
1 'polypeptide(L)'
;WGRFEENLSSNDLTLNGCAGVQKLEFSQKTSGGMHAGSSLLALNLNGDTLQDILIGDVSFTNLVAAYNGGHIDSAFMVTKDTLYPLVQPTAIEYFPAAFYEDVDFDSIPDLIVSPNLNGSQNTKNNWLYPNNGTLNNPSWGTLDSAFLVSDMLDIGSAAKPALVDIDFDGDLDLVVGGKGLYTAPSTYESRMLLYKNTGTNTAPAFTLTDTDLANAGYNNLGASLSPAFGDLDGDFDPDMIVGTETGELFYYENTGSFTAHSFTYRGDLQSIDVGNFATPALGDIDGDGDLDLLIGNELGAIAYYENTGSMPSAFTLVDATWAGIDMTSPQAPDGYAAPAFVYGQDTTLLIGSESLGVVQKDSLRTIMSGATALDLVLGGGTTTSASREETPFGGSKRNGRTQIVFSKDELMNAGGIYGQIKTIGFELGTNTSLYLTQGFDIKMTHVSDTAQTTFIIQNLQTVYSGIRVMTTGWNDIALDVPFTWNGTDHLLVEICFSKHAQTGDIPVQLQSTSFSSMRYGDVTGWNGITNDGCQMPYGGRISKRPNMRFNLRPTLRSADTHFLASGSRLHPAIGDLNADGYPDVILGNMSGGLHYFQGKAFNDISIEETASIPVKCLLYPNPTRGSFQFECTDPRITTAQIYSIEGRLLGEVTAGTKNSIPLAEGMYLVVFQMENGSPNVERLIVQ
;
A
#
# COMPACT_ATOMS: atom_id res chain seq x y z
N TRP A 1 37.90 -19.00 -20.37
CA TRP A 1 37.03 -19.95 -21.05
C TRP A 1 37.41 -19.97 -22.52
N GLY A 2 37.40 -21.13 -23.15
CA GLY A 2 37.99 -21.40 -24.48
C GLY A 2 37.54 -20.44 -25.57
N ARG A 3 38.27 -20.53 -26.69
CA ARG A 3 38.06 -19.59 -27.79
C ARG A 3 36.84 -20.01 -28.61
N PHE A 4 35.74 -19.27 -28.45
CA PHE A 4 34.57 -19.32 -29.32
C PHE A 4 34.04 -17.90 -29.55
N GLU A 5 33.34 -17.72 -30.64
CA GLU A 5 32.65 -16.49 -30.98
C GLU A 5 31.18 -16.81 -31.22
N GLU A 6 30.31 -16.07 -30.55
CA GLU A 6 28.86 -16.19 -30.67
C GLU A 6 28.37 -15.41 -31.89
N ASN A 7 27.55 -16.03 -32.71
CA ASN A 7 26.94 -15.39 -33.85
C ASN A 7 25.59 -14.77 -33.44
N LEU A 8 25.55 -13.48 -33.34
CA LEU A 8 24.41 -12.69 -32.88
C LEU A 8 23.14 -12.78 -33.77
N SER A 9 23.25 -13.38 -34.95
CA SER A 9 22.13 -13.49 -35.89
C SER A 9 21.55 -14.91 -36.01
N SER A 10 22.22 -15.93 -35.48
CA SER A 10 21.82 -17.32 -35.68
C SER A 10 21.90 -18.20 -34.42
N ASN A 11 22.18 -17.65 -33.25
CA ASN A 11 22.44 -18.40 -32.00
C ASN A 11 23.43 -19.58 -32.21
N ASP A 12 24.43 -19.40 -33.04
CA ASP A 12 25.43 -20.39 -33.34
C ASP A 12 26.80 -19.95 -32.82
N LEU A 13 27.64 -20.90 -32.47
CA LEU A 13 28.99 -20.65 -31.98
C LEU A 13 30.02 -20.99 -33.08
N THR A 14 30.93 -20.07 -33.35
CA THR A 14 32.13 -20.37 -34.14
C THR A 14 33.23 -20.84 -33.19
N LEU A 15 33.52 -22.14 -33.22
CA LEU A 15 34.59 -22.74 -32.43
C LEU A 15 35.92 -22.44 -33.10
N ASN A 16 36.97 -22.16 -32.31
CA ASN A 16 38.32 -21.86 -32.80
C ASN A 16 38.48 -20.52 -33.56
N GLY A 17 37.51 -19.59 -33.50
CA GLY A 17 37.50 -18.37 -34.28
C GLY A 17 38.55 -17.30 -33.96
N CYS A 18 39.42 -17.50 -32.98
CA CYS A 18 40.41 -16.51 -32.56
C CYS A 18 41.83 -16.73 -33.10
N ALA A 19 42.02 -17.43 -34.23
CA ALA A 19 43.31 -17.46 -34.90
C ALA A 19 43.53 -16.15 -35.69
N GLY A 20 44.05 -15.10 -35.00
CA GLY A 20 44.43 -13.86 -35.66
C GLY A 20 43.85 -12.56 -35.06
N VAL A 21 43.47 -12.55 -33.81
CA VAL A 21 43.04 -11.30 -33.16
C VAL A 21 44.25 -10.38 -32.96
N GLN A 22 44.44 -9.42 -33.87
CA GLN A 22 45.04 -8.14 -33.50
C GLN A 22 44.21 -7.58 -32.37
N LYS A 23 44.84 -7.04 -31.31
CA LYS A 23 44.20 -6.29 -30.27
C LYS A 23 43.10 -5.41 -30.88
N LEU A 24 41.85 -5.76 -30.65
CA LEU A 24 40.74 -4.85 -30.93
C LEU A 24 40.90 -3.70 -29.94
N GLU A 25 41.48 -2.59 -30.42
CA GLU A 25 41.25 -1.32 -29.78
C GLU A 25 39.73 -1.11 -29.77
N PHE A 26 39.17 -0.82 -28.60
CA PHE A 26 37.78 -0.40 -28.43
C PHE A 26 37.54 0.88 -29.23
N SER A 27 37.31 0.78 -30.53
CA SER A 27 36.73 1.86 -31.29
C SER A 27 35.25 1.88 -30.92
N GLN A 28 34.79 3.02 -30.39
CA GLN A 28 33.37 3.27 -30.18
C GLN A 28 32.61 2.92 -31.45
N LYS A 29 31.89 1.79 -31.43
CA LYS A 29 30.90 1.47 -32.45
C LYS A 29 29.73 2.42 -32.28
N THR A 30 29.62 3.36 -33.19
CA THR A 30 28.43 4.17 -33.38
C THR A 30 27.25 3.26 -33.72
N SER A 31 26.22 3.28 -32.89
CA SER A 31 24.82 2.87 -33.17
C SER A 31 24.59 1.54 -33.89
N GLY A 32 25.05 0.46 -33.35
CA GLY A 32 24.47 -0.87 -33.53
C GLY A 32 23.87 -1.30 -32.18
N GLY A 33 22.69 -1.92 -32.16
CA GLY A 33 22.03 -2.34 -30.93
C GLY A 33 23.02 -3.08 -30.03
N MET A 34 23.18 -2.61 -28.79
CA MET A 34 24.01 -3.29 -27.81
C MET A 34 23.34 -4.62 -27.48
N HIS A 35 24.02 -5.72 -27.67
CA HIS A 35 23.60 -7.02 -27.20
C HIS A 35 23.50 -6.99 -25.68
N ALA A 36 22.36 -7.36 -25.11
CA ALA A 36 22.13 -7.22 -23.67
C ALA A 36 22.87 -8.26 -22.82
N GLY A 37 23.55 -9.22 -23.48
CA GLY A 37 24.36 -10.24 -22.81
C GLY A 37 23.79 -11.65 -22.93
N SER A 38 24.57 -12.62 -22.42
CA SER A 38 24.21 -14.02 -22.39
C SER A 38 24.23 -14.56 -20.96
N SER A 39 23.35 -15.50 -20.63
CA SER A 39 23.42 -16.30 -19.41
C SER A 39 24.43 -17.43 -19.61
N LEU A 40 25.18 -17.78 -18.58
CA LEU A 40 26.22 -18.84 -18.65
C LEU A 40 26.07 -19.76 -17.44
N LEU A 41 26.05 -21.07 -17.71
CA LEU A 41 26.15 -22.10 -16.70
C LEU A 41 27.31 -23.06 -17.06
N ALA A 42 28.22 -23.29 -16.12
CA ALA A 42 29.34 -24.19 -16.30
C ALA A 42 29.08 -25.50 -15.55
N LEU A 43 29.12 -26.64 -16.26
CA LEU A 43 28.94 -27.97 -15.69
C LEU A 43 29.61 -29.01 -16.61
N ASN A 44 29.81 -30.22 -16.11
CA ASN A 44 30.32 -31.33 -16.94
C ASN A 44 29.13 -32.05 -17.58
N LEU A 45 29.00 -32.01 -18.90
CA LEU A 45 27.88 -32.56 -19.66
C LEU A 45 28.14 -33.96 -20.25
N ASN A 46 29.39 -34.42 -20.29
CA ASN A 46 29.78 -35.59 -21.06
C ASN A 46 30.63 -36.61 -20.28
N GLY A 47 30.89 -36.36 -18.99
CA GLY A 47 31.64 -37.27 -18.11
C GLY A 47 33.17 -37.25 -18.26
N ASP A 48 33.74 -36.25 -18.95
CA ASP A 48 35.17 -36.17 -19.22
C ASP A 48 36.00 -35.42 -18.18
N THR A 49 35.37 -35.00 -17.06
CA THR A 49 35.95 -34.22 -15.96
C THR A 49 36.26 -32.75 -16.27
N LEU A 50 36.00 -32.29 -17.47
CA LEU A 50 36.11 -30.87 -17.84
C LEU A 50 34.79 -30.17 -17.69
N GLN A 51 34.84 -28.84 -17.47
CA GLN A 51 33.65 -28.03 -17.43
C GLN A 51 33.25 -27.60 -18.84
N ASP A 52 32.04 -27.95 -19.24
CA ASP A 52 31.35 -27.48 -20.42
C ASP A 52 30.57 -26.21 -20.10
N ILE A 53 29.94 -25.57 -21.07
CA ILE A 53 29.15 -24.35 -20.88
C ILE A 53 27.79 -24.50 -21.56
N LEU A 54 26.72 -24.16 -20.83
CA LEU A 54 25.42 -23.82 -21.39
C LEU A 54 25.31 -22.31 -21.53
N ILE A 55 24.84 -21.87 -22.68
CA ILE A 55 24.70 -20.46 -23.04
C ILE A 55 23.25 -20.19 -23.42
N GLY A 56 22.62 -19.22 -22.77
CA GLY A 56 21.34 -18.63 -23.19
C GLY A 56 21.57 -17.20 -23.65
N ASP A 57 20.97 -16.81 -24.75
CA ASP A 57 21.14 -15.50 -25.36
C ASP A 57 19.84 -14.71 -25.30
N VAL A 58 19.94 -13.39 -25.11
CA VAL A 58 18.79 -12.47 -24.99
C VAL A 58 17.87 -12.47 -26.22
N SER A 59 18.39 -12.82 -27.38
CA SER A 59 17.68 -12.77 -28.66
C SER A 59 17.12 -14.12 -29.10
N PHE A 60 17.35 -15.20 -28.34
CA PHE A 60 16.99 -16.55 -28.75
C PHE A 60 16.27 -17.31 -27.63
N THR A 61 15.52 -18.32 -28.05
CA THR A 61 14.64 -19.11 -27.17
C THR A 61 15.29 -20.38 -26.64
N ASN A 62 16.43 -20.81 -27.23
CA ASN A 62 17.10 -22.09 -26.96
C ASN A 62 18.41 -21.90 -26.21
N LEU A 63 18.81 -22.95 -25.51
CA LEU A 63 20.15 -23.07 -24.95
C LEU A 63 21.12 -23.65 -26.00
N VAL A 64 22.35 -23.17 -25.95
CA VAL A 64 23.48 -23.73 -26.70
C VAL A 64 24.45 -24.37 -25.72
N ALA A 65 24.83 -25.62 -25.95
CA ALA A 65 25.90 -26.29 -25.23
C ALA A 65 27.22 -26.21 -26.02
N ALA A 66 28.31 -25.85 -25.35
CA ALA A 66 29.66 -25.90 -25.89
C ALA A 66 30.51 -26.83 -25.03
N TYR A 67 31.08 -27.86 -25.68
CA TYR A 67 31.81 -28.90 -24.98
C TYR A 67 33.32 -28.63 -24.99
N ASN A 68 33.94 -28.77 -23.82
CA ASN A 68 35.33 -28.50 -23.59
C ASN A 68 36.19 -29.78 -23.83
N GLY A 69 36.98 -29.79 -24.86
CA GLY A 69 37.96 -30.87 -25.13
C GLY A 69 39.40 -30.44 -24.86
N GLY A 70 39.60 -29.35 -24.10
CA GLY A 70 40.92 -28.83 -23.77
C GLY A 70 41.58 -29.51 -22.57
N HIS A 71 42.02 -28.73 -21.62
CA HIS A 71 42.69 -29.20 -20.40
C HIS A 71 42.08 -28.47 -19.17
N ILE A 72 42.25 -29.05 -17.98
CA ILE A 72 41.69 -28.48 -16.74
C ILE A 72 42.14 -27.03 -16.50
N ASP A 73 43.33 -26.67 -16.91
CA ASP A 73 43.89 -25.32 -16.78
C ASP A 73 43.70 -24.45 -18.04
N SER A 74 43.12 -24.95 -19.11
CA SER A 74 42.95 -24.25 -20.38
C SER A 74 41.78 -24.82 -21.17
N ALA A 75 40.60 -24.23 -20.98
CA ALA A 75 39.40 -24.61 -21.69
C ALA A 75 39.52 -24.34 -23.20
N PHE A 76 39.01 -25.27 -24.00
CA PHE A 76 39.02 -25.18 -25.47
C PHE A 76 37.78 -25.88 -26.01
N MET A 77 36.79 -25.14 -26.49
CA MET A 77 35.53 -25.69 -26.99
C MET A 77 35.74 -26.39 -28.32
N VAL A 78 35.44 -27.68 -28.37
CA VAL A 78 35.71 -28.56 -29.54
C VAL A 78 34.45 -28.94 -30.30
N THR A 79 33.32 -29.07 -29.63
CA THR A 79 32.01 -29.35 -30.21
C THR A 79 30.94 -28.50 -29.58
N LYS A 80 29.79 -28.38 -30.24
CA LYS A 80 28.64 -27.63 -29.80
C LYS A 80 27.35 -28.37 -30.12
N ASP A 81 26.32 -28.04 -29.37
CA ASP A 81 24.93 -28.37 -29.62
C ASP A 81 24.10 -27.11 -29.52
N THR A 82 23.46 -26.72 -30.62
CA THR A 82 22.71 -25.46 -30.70
C THR A 82 21.24 -25.61 -30.33
N LEU A 83 20.80 -26.82 -29.97
CA LEU A 83 19.43 -27.12 -29.55
C LEU A 83 19.44 -28.00 -28.29
N TYR A 84 20.01 -27.49 -27.23
CA TYR A 84 20.17 -28.23 -25.99
C TYR A 84 18.96 -28.14 -25.06
N PRO A 85 18.57 -29.25 -24.36
CA PRO A 85 18.98 -30.66 -24.55
C PRO A 85 18.42 -31.26 -25.83
N LEU A 86 19.20 -32.11 -26.52
CA LEU A 86 18.82 -32.69 -27.83
C LEU A 86 17.51 -33.48 -27.82
N VAL A 87 17.15 -34.11 -26.70
CA VAL A 87 15.92 -34.92 -26.59
C VAL A 87 14.66 -34.07 -26.56
N GLN A 88 14.73 -32.96 -25.83
CA GLN A 88 13.66 -31.97 -25.71
C GLN A 88 14.29 -30.57 -25.62
N PRO A 89 14.59 -29.94 -26.78
CA PRO A 89 15.24 -28.64 -26.78
C PRO A 89 14.49 -27.57 -25.97
N THR A 90 15.24 -26.76 -25.25
CA THR A 90 14.68 -25.58 -24.61
C THR A 90 14.09 -24.64 -25.65
N ALA A 91 12.89 -24.13 -25.40
CA ALA A 91 12.19 -23.17 -26.24
C ALA A 91 11.47 -22.13 -25.35
N ILE A 92 12.20 -21.52 -24.41
CA ILE A 92 11.72 -20.44 -23.54
C ILE A 92 11.82 -19.13 -24.31
N GLU A 93 10.73 -18.40 -24.39
CA GLU A 93 10.55 -17.30 -25.35
C GLU A 93 11.52 -16.13 -25.22
N TYR A 94 12.09 -15.90 -24.05
CA TYR A 94 13.04 -14.82 -23.84
C TYR A 94 14.20 -15.24 -22.97
N PHE A 95 15.40 -15.04 -23.46
CA PHE A 95 16.64 -15.08 -22.73
C PHE A 95 16.70 -16.25 -21.73
N PRO A 96 16.79 -17.50 -22.18
CA PRO A 96 16.82 -18.65 -21.28
C PRO A 96 18.04 -18.56 -20.35
N ALA A 97 17.78 -18.68 -19.04
CA ALA A 97 18.81 -18.79 -18.02
C ALA A 97 18.77 -20.18 -17.41
N ALA A 98 19.89 -20.87 -17.42
CA ALA A 98 20.01 -22.23 -16.93
C ALA A 98 20.60 -22.25 -15.51
N PHE A 99 20.02 -23.12 -14.63
CA PHE A 99 20.46 -23.38 -13.27
C PHE A 99 20.65 -24.90 -13.10
N TYR A 100 21.53 -25.31 -12.19
CA TYR A 100 21.85 -26.71 -11.95
C TYR A 100 21.79 -27.02 -10.46
N GLU A 101 20.63 -27.50 -9.98
CA GLU A 101 20.29 -27.67 -8.59
C GLU A 101 19.53 -28.98 -8.35
N ASP A 102 19.78 -29.64 -7.22
CA ASP A 102 19.08 -30.86 -6.80
C ASP A 102 17.72 -30.47 -6.21
N VAL A 103 16.65 -30.67 -6.97
CA VAL A 103 15.29 -30.24 -6.56
C VAL A 103 14.40 -31.39 -6.10
N ASP A 104 14.78 -32.64 -6.36
CA ASP A 104 14.04 -33.82 -5.88
C ASP A 104 14.75 -34.54 -4.71
N PHE A 105 15.89 -33.99 -4.26
CA PHE A 105 16.69 -34.45 -3.13
C PHE A 105 17.32 -35.87 -3.34
N ASP A 106 17.59 -36.25 -4.56
CA ASP A 106 18.28 -37.49 -4.88
C ASP A 106 19.82 -37.36 -4.86
N SER A 107 20.34 -36.17 -4.58
CA SER A 107 21.75 -35.77 -4.55
C SER A 107 22.41 -35.64 -5.93
N ILE A 108 21.64 -35.63 -7.00
CA ILE A 108 22.07 -35.36 -8.36
C ILE A 108 21.39 -34.09 -8.85
N PRO A 109 22.12 -33.03 -9.18
CA PRO A 109 21.47 -31.81 -9.63
C PRO A 109 20.73 -31.96 -10.95
N ASP A 110 19.58 -31.30 -11.03
CA ASP A 110 18.72 -31.19 -12.19
C ASP A 110 18.99 -29.92 -12.99
N LEU A 111 18.52 -29.85 -14.23
CA LEU A 111 18.60 -28.64 -15.04
C LEU A 111 17.26 -27.89 -14.96
N ILE A 112 17.31 -26.67 -14.44
CA ILE A 112 16.20 -25.74 -14.45
C ILE A 112 16.47 -24.64 -15.46
N VAL A 113 15.49 -24.29 -16.28
CA VAL A 113 15.60 -23.18 -17.24
C VAL A 113 14.43 -22.21 -17.07
N SER A 114 14.75 -20.93 -16.94
CA SER A 114 13.76 -19.88 -16.72
C SER A 114 14.07 -18.66 -17.61
N PRO A 115 13.08 -17.85 -18.02
CA PRO A 115 13.35 -16.62 -18.76
C PRO A 115 14.02 -15.56 -17.85
N ASN A 116 14.95 -14.80 -18.42
CA ASN A 116 15.67 -13.73 -17.72
C ASN A 116 15.25 -12.34 -18.20
N LEU A 117 14.05 -12.19 -18.74
CA LEU A 117 13.46 -10.92 -19.17
C LEU A 117 11.98 -10.87 -18.81
N ASN A 118 11.48 -9.65 -18.56
CA ASN A 118 10.05 -9.40 -18.38
C ASN A 118 9.30 -9.57 -19.72
N GLY A 119 8.05 -9.99 -19.67
CA GLY A 119 7.18 -10.13 -20.86
C GLY A 119 7.15 -11.53 -21.46
N SER A 120 7.69 -12.54 -20.78
CA SER A 120 7.42 -13.96 -21.04
C SER A 120 6.06 -14.38 -20.48
N GLN A 121 5.56 -15.54 -20.91
CA GLN A 121 4.37 -16.13 -20.29
C GLN A 121 4.64 -16.43 -18.80
N ASN A 122 3.61 -16.32 -17.95
CA ASN A 122 3.71 -16.65 -16.54
C ASN A 122 3.51 -18.13 -16.26
N THR A 123 2.70 -18.81 -17.09
CA THR A 123 2.60 -20.26 -17.13
C THR A 123 3.71 -20.83 -18.00
N LYS A 124 4.21 -22.02 -17.70
CA LYS A 124 5.28 -22.70 -18.47
C LYS A 124 6.57 -21.89 -18.63
N ASN A 125 6.87 -21.05 -17.63
CA ASN A 125 8.08 -20.23 -17.62
C ASN A 125 9.19 -20.79 -16.73
N ASN A 126 8.98 -21.92 -16.08
CA ASN A 126 9.97 -22.58 -15.23
C ASN A 126 10.05 -24.06 -15.64
N TRP A 127 11.08 -24.38 -16.41
CA TRP A 127 11.24 -25.68 -17.02
C TRP A 127 12.22 -26.52 -16.21
N LEU A 128 11.81 -27.71 -15.80
CA LEU A 128 12.64 -28.68 -15.11
C LEU A 128 12.94 -29.87 -16.02
N TYR A 129 14.22 -30.21 -16.18
CA TYR A 129 14.72 -31.44 -16.76
C TYR A 129 15.33 -32.27 -15.64
N PRO A 130 14.64 -33.28 -15.10
CA PRO A 130 15.19 -34.17 -14.09
C PRO A 130 16.42 -34.89 -14.61
N ASN A 131 17.45 -35.06 -13.79
CA ASN A 131 18.67 -35.71 -14.16
C ASN A 131 18.68 -37.19 -13.74
N ASN A 132 18.35 -38.07 -14.65
CA ASN A 132 18.40 -39.54 -14.45
C ASN A 132 19.82 -40.13 -14.62
N GLY A 133 20.83 -39.30 -14.80
CA GLY A 133 22.21 -39.69 -15.03
C GLY A 133 23.08 -39.58 -13.78
N THR A 134 24.17 -38.83 -13.89
CA THR A 134 25.08 -38.57 -12.77
C THR A 134 25.50 -37.09 -12.75
N LEU A 135 26.06 -36.63 -11.64
CA LEU A 135 26.55 -35.24 -11.49
C LEU A 135 27.42 -34.79 -12.69
N ASN A 136 28.26 -35.66 -13.25
CA ASN A 136 29.21 -35.31 -14.28
C ASN A 136 28.84 -35.86 -15.69
N ASN A 137 27.74 -36.56 -15.81
CA ASN A 137 27.23 -37.10 -17.06
C ASN A 137 25.71 -37.13 -17.00
N PRO A 138 25.07 -35.97 -17.11
CA PRO A 138 23.62 -35.86 -16.96
C PRO A 138 22.87 -36.57 -18.09
N SER A 139 21.75 -37.15 -17.74
CA SER A 139 20.79 -37.77 -18.66
C SER A 139 19.41 -37.20 -18.37
N TRP A 140 19.00 -36.26 -19.18
CA TRP A 140 17.77 -35.51 -18.93
C TRP A 140 16.53 -36.38 -19.11
N GLY A 141 15.65 -36.35 -18.09
CA GLY A 141 14.36 -37.02 -18.09
C GLY A 141 13.28 -36.25 -18.85
N THR A 142 12.03 -36.61 -18.60
CA THR A 142 10.89 -35.93 -19.22
C THR A 142 10.78 -34.50 -18.71
N LEU A 143 10.69 -33.52 -19.63
CA LEU A 143 10.50 -32.12 -19.32
C LEU A 143 9.20 -31.89 -18.55
N ASP A 144 9.29 -31.23 -17.40
CA ASP A 144 8.19 -30.51 -16.78
C ASP A 144 8.31 -29.02 -17.12
N SER A 145 7.47 -28.51 -18.00
CA SER A 145 7.51 -27.12 -18.45
C SER A 145 6.78 -26.14 -17.52
N ALA A 146 6.18 -26.63 -16.44
CA ALA A 146 5.42 -25.84 -15.48
C ALA A 146 5.86 -26.11 -14.01
N PHE A 147 7.13 -26.48 -13.82
CA PHE A 147 7.69 -26.75 -12.50
C PHE A 147 7.44 -25.59 -11.53
N LEU A 148 6.88 -25.87 -10.36
CA LEU A 148 6.45 -24.94 -9.34
C LEU A 148 5.29 -23.98 -9.73
N VAL A 149 4.83 -24.01 -10.97
CA VAL A 149 3.76 -23.11 -11.46
C VAL A 149 2.54 -23.85 -11.99
N SER A 150 2.53 -25.20 -11.98
CA SER A 150 1.42 -26.03 -12.49
C SER A 150 0.09 -25.80 -11.76
N ASP A 151 0.16 -25.50 -10.46
CA ASP A 151 -1.00 -25.31 -9.60
C ASP A 151 -1.32 -23.81 -9.33
N MET A 152 -0.59 -22.90 -10.00
CA MET A 152 -0.84 -21.46 -9.89
C MET A 152 -2.01 -21.06 -10.77
N LEU A 153 -2.93 -20.25 -10.22
CA LEU A 153 -3.91 -19.52 -11.00
C LEU A 153 -3.20 -18.36 -11.69
N ASP A 154 -2.92 -18.52 -12.98
CA ASP A 154 -2.27 -17.49 -13.77
C ASP A 154 -3.18 -17.03 -14.91
N ILE A 155 -3.54 -15.77 -14.86
CA ILE A 155 -4.37 -15.09 -15.86
C ILE A 155 -3.58 -14.08 -16.70
N GLY A 156 -2.27 -14.21 -16.71
CA GLY A 156 -1.34 -13.23 -17.27
C GLY A 156 -0.83 -12.28 -16.17
N SER A 157 -0.78 -10.99 -16.42
CA SER A 157 -0.32 -9.97 -15.46
C SER A 157 -1.47 -9.10 -14.97
N ALA A 158 -1.23 -8.40 -13.86
CA ALA A 158 -2.15 -7.47 -13.24
C ALA A 158 -3.52 -8.11 -12.91
N ALA A 159 -3.48 -9.19 -12.13
CA ALA A 159 -4.69 -9.89 -11.68
C ALA A 159 -5.65 -8.97 -10.93
N LYS A 160 -6.92 -8.98 -11.34
CA LYS A 160 -8.01 -8.19 -10.76
C LYS A 160 -9.17 -9.13 -10.41
N PRO A 161 -9.13 -9.73 -9.21
CA PRO A 161 -10.19 -10.61 -8.74
C PRO A 161 -11.45 -9.83 -8.38
N ALA A 162 -12.62 -10.47 -8.54
CA ALA A 162 -13.90 -10.08 -7.99
C ALA A 162 -14.63 -11.33 -7.49
N LEU A 163 -15.34 -11.20 -6.38
CA LEU A 163 -16.14 -12.28 -5.80
C LEU A 163 -17.63 -12.00 -6.01
N VAL A 164 -18.37 -12.99 -6.46
CA VAL A 164 -19.81 -12.91 -6.73
C VAL A 164 -20.42 -14.31 -6.66
N ASP A 165 -21.60 -14.45 -6.06
CA ASP A 165 -22.43 -15.66 -6.21
C ASP A 165 -23.15 -15.54 -7.57
N ILE A 166 -22.54 -16.09 -8.63
CA ILE A 166 -22.98 -15.85 -10.01
C ILE A 166 -24.12 -16.76 -10.46
N ASP A 167 -24.35 -17.85 -9.72
CA ASP A 167 -25.42 -18.82 -10.02
C ASP A 167 -26.37 -19.08 -8.84
N PHE A 168 -26.28 -18.25 -7.79
CA PHE A 168 -27.15 -18.24 -6.62
C PHE A 168 -27.23 -19.60 -5.88
N ASP A 169 -26.13 -20.31 -5.83
CA ASP A 169 -26.04 -21.54 -5.05
C ASP A 169 -25.66 -21.29 -3.57
N GLY A 170 -25.34 -20.04 -3.21
CA GLY A 170 -24.99 -19.58 -1.87
C GLY A 170 -23.49 -19.56 -1.60
N ASP A 171 -22.67 -19.94 -2.57
CA ASP A 171 -21.22 -19.94 -2.49
C ASP A 171 -20.66 -18.85 -3.41
N LEU A 172 -19.65 -18.11 -2.94
CA LEU A 172 -19.02 -17.08 -3.77
C LEU A 172 -18.12 -17.70 -4.83
N ASP A 173 -18.35 -17.33 -6.08
CA ASP A 173 -17.50 -17.61 -7.22
C ASP A 173 -16.42 -16.56 -7.40
N LEU A 174 -15.37 -16.88 -8.17
CA LEU A 174 -14.25 -15.99 -8.43
C LEU A 174 -14.17 -15.66 -9.90
N VAL A 175 -14.32 -14.37 -10.22
CA VAL A 175 -14.02 -13.82 -11.55
C VAL A 175 -12.68 -13.11 -11.49
N VAL A 176 -11.81 -13.38 -12.47
CA VAL A 176 -10.50 -12.74 -12.51
C VAL A 176 -10.28 -12.09 -13.85
N GLY A 177 -10.21 -10.77 -13.85
CA GLY A 177 -9.73 -9.96 -14.96
C GLY A 177 -8.23 -9.66 -14.84
N GLY A 178 -7.70 -8.87 -15.74
CA GLY A 178 -6.30 -8.50 -15.74
C GLY A 178 -5.84 -8.00 -17.10
N LYS A 179 -4.51 -7.96 -17.31
CA LYS A 179 -3.94 -7.51 -18.59
C LYS A 179 -4.27 -8.47 -19.72
N GLY A 180 -4.54 -9.71 -19.42
CA GLY A 180 -4.94 -10.72 -20.38
C GLY A 180 -3.97 -11.92 -20.42
N LEU A 181 -4.42 -12.97 -21.12
CA LEU A 181 -3.62 -14.17 -21.36
C LEU A 181 -2.52 -13.88 -22.37
N TYR A 182 -1.34 -14.36 -22.08
CA TYR A 182 -0.20 -14.27 -22.99
C TYR A 182 -0.44 -15.11 -24.26
N THR A 183 -0.28 -14.52 -25.43
CA THR A 183 -0.43 -15.18 -26.73
C THR A 183 0.85 -15.22 -27.55
N ALA A 184 1.69 -14.20 -27.40
CA ALA A 184 2.99 -14.08 -28.04
C ALA A 184 3.84 -13.05 -27.27
N PRO A 185 5.15 -12.91 -27.58
CA PRO A 185 6.02 -11.92 -26.95
C PRO A 185 5.41 -10.53 -26.86
N SER A 186 5.20 -10.06 -25.62
CA SER A 186 4.57 -8.77 -25.31
C SER A 186 3.14 -8.57 -25.86
N THR A 187 2.48 -9.67 -26.27
CA THR A 187 1.10 -9.64 -26.76
C THR A 187 0.20 -10.39 -25.78
N TYR A 188 -0.85 -9.71 -25.34
CA TYR A 188 -1.83 -10.26 -24.41
C TYR A 188 -3.22 -10.16 -25.03
N GLU A 189 -4.05 -11.15 -24.79
CA GLU A 189 -5.46 -11.15 -25.17
C GLU A 189 -6.29 -10.96 -23.93
N SER A 190 -6.94 -9.80 -23.81
CA SER A 190 -7.75 -9.44 -22.64
C SER A 190 -8.95 -10.36 -22.52
N ARG A 191 -9.09 -11.00 -21.37
CA ARG A 191 -10.18 -11.91 -21.03
C ARG A 191 -10.51 -11.81 -19.55
N MET A 192 -11.68 -12.26 -19.18
CA MET A 192 -12.07 -12.51 -17.80
C MET A 192 -12.32 -14.00 -17.63
N LEU A 193 -11.71 -14.60 -16.61
CA LEU A 193 -11.84 -16.01 -16.29
C LEU A 193 -12.87 -16.20 -15.17
N LEU A 194 -13.76 -17.17 -15.32
CA LEU A 194 -14.69 -17.58 -14.27
C LEU A 194 -14.24 -18.88 -13.65
N TYR A 195 -13.98 -18.85 -12.36
CA TYR A 195 -13.76 -20.00 -11.52
C TYR A 195 -14.97 -20.21 -10.61
N LYS A 196 -15.78 -21.22 -10.90
CA LYS A 196 -16.90 -21.57 -10.04
C LYS A 196 -16.40 -22.27 -8.77
N ASN A 197 -17.00 -21.90 -7.64
CA ASN A 197 -16.83 -22.62 -6.40
C ASN A 197 -17.71 -23.89 -6.45
N THR A 198 -17.10 -25.03 -6.70
CA THR A 198 -17.76 -26.34 -6.76
C THR A 198 -17.60 -27.12 -5.44
N GLY A 199 -17.12 -26.46 -4.41
CA GLY A 199 -16.91 -26.99 -3.08
C GLY A 199 -18.16 -26.90 -2.19
N THR A 200 -17.98 -26.31 -1.05
CA THR A 200 -19.05 -25.94 -0.12
C THR A 200 -18.71 -24.61 0.52
N ASN A 201 -19.69 -23.91 1.05
CA ASN A 201 -19.50 -22.65 1.76
C ASN A 201 -18.53 -22.68 2.96
N THR A 202 -18.10 -23.85 3.41
CA THR A 202 -17.08 -24.01 4.47
C THR A 202 -15.76 -24.59 3.97
N ALA A 203 -15.71 -25.04 2.72
CA ALA A 203 -14.54 -25.62 2.07
C ALA A 203 -14.59 -25.31 0.57
N PRO A 204 -14.25 -24.06 0.16
CA PRO A 204 -14.32 -23.63 -1.21
C PRO A 204 -13.36 -24.42 -2.11
N ALA A 205 -13.79 -24.75 -3.33
CA ALA A 205 -13.00 -25.44 -4.33
C ALA A 205 -13.26 -24.84 -5.71
N PHE A 206 -12.37 -23.98 -6.18
CA PHE A 206 -12.54 -23.25 -7.42
C PHE A 206 -12.19 -24.08 -8.65
N THR A 207 -13.08 -24.13 -9.61
CA THR A 207 -12.90 -24.82 -10.89
C THR A 207 -13.08 -23.85 -12.04
N LEU A 208 -12.10 -23.72 -12.94
CA LEU A 208 -12.21 -22.90 -14.14
C LEU A 208 -13.32 -23.45 -15.06
N THR A 209 -14.36 -22.68 -15.26
CA THR A 209 -15.54 -23.05 -16.06
C THR A 209 -15.70 -22.19 -17.32
N ASP A 210 -15.19 -20.96 -17.33
CA ASP A 210 -15.21 -20.09 -18.50
C ASP A 210 -13.87 -19.34 -18.61
N THR A 211 -13.32 -19.29 -19.81
CA THR A 211 -12.03 -18.63 -20.13
C THR A 211 -12.22 -17.27 -20.81
N ASP A 212 -13.45 -16.85 -21.07
CA ASP A 212 -13.78 -15.54 -21.65
C ASP A 212 -15.20 -15.13 -21.25
N LEU A 213 -15.40 -14.95 -19.93
CA LEU A 213 -16.70 -14.57 -19.37
C LEU A 213 -17.29 -13.36 -20.10
N ALA A 214 -18.56 -13.46 -20.47
CA ALA A 214 -19.30 -12.43 -21.19
C ALA A 214 -18.73 -12.10 -22.59
N ASN A 215 -17.87 -12.94 -23.15
CA ASN A 215 -17.13 -12.69 -24.40
C ASN A 215 -16.38 -11.34 -24.38
N ALA A 216 -15.75 -11.02 -23.27
CA ALA A 216 -15.05 -9.74 -23.09
C ALA A 216 -13.91 -9.54 -24.10
N GLY A 217 -13.20 -10.63 -24.47
CA GLY A 217 -12.19 -10.61 -25.53
C GLY A 217 -12.77 -10.27 -26.90
N TYR A 218 -13.95 -10.81 -27.24
CA TYR A 218 -14.64 -10.51 -28.48
C TYR A 218 -15.10 -9.05 -28.59
N ASN A 219 -15.54 -8.46 -27.48
CA ASN A 219 -16.01 -7.07 -27.43
C ASN A 219 -14.88 -6.04 -27.52
N ASN A 220 -13.60 -6.50 -27.50
CA ASN A 220 -12.41 -5.66 -27.67
C ASN A 220 -12.36 -4.46 -26.72
N LEU A 221 -12.62 -4.71 -25.42
CA LEU A 221 -12.66 -3.68 -24.38
C LEU A 221 -11.28 -3.05 -24.07
N GLY A 222 -10.22 -3.55 -24.64
CA GLY A 222 -8.86 -3.13 -24.31
C GLY A 222 -8.20 -4.06 -23.31
N ALA A 223 -7.21 -3.55 -22.58
CA ALA A 223 -6.43 -4.33 -21.63
C ALA A 223 -6.80 -4.03 -20.18
N SER A 224 -6.29 -4.87 -19.26
CA SER A 224 -6.36 -4.64 -17.81
C SER A 224 -7.80 -4.59 -17.27
N LEU A 225 -8.63 -5.55 -17.71
CA LEU A 225 -10.03 -5.63 -17.33
C LEU A 225 -10.21 -5.79 -15.81
N SER A 226 -11.10 -4.98 -15.24
CA SER A 226 -11.40 -4.93 -13.80
C SER A 226 -12.90 -5.08 -13.59
N PRO A 227 -13.41 -6.29 -13.29
CA PRO A 227 -14.82 -6.51 -13.07
C PRO A 227 -15.28 -6.07 -11.68
N ALA A 228 -16.52 -5.53 -11.62
CA ALA A 228 -17.27 -5.31 -10.39
C ALA A 228 -18.72 -5.77 -10.62
N PHE A 229 -19.31 -6.42 -9.62
CA PHE A 229 -20.64 -7.02 -9.72
C PHE A 229 -21.63 -6.41 -8.73
N GLY A 230 -22.90 -6.30 -9.14
CA GLY A 230 -24.01 -5.85 -8.32
C GLY A 230 -25.32 -5.78 -9.13
N ASP A 231 -26.45 -5.88 -8.44
CA ASP A 231 -27.77 -5.68 -9.04
C ASP A 231 -27.97 -4.19 -9.34
N LEU A 232 -27.89 -3.81 -10.62
CA LEU A 232 -27.95 -2.41 -11.05
C LEU A 232 -29.30 -2.01 -11.67
N ASP A 233 -30.13 -2.99 -12.07
CA ASP A 233 -31.44 -2.72 -12.65
C ASP A 233 -32.63 -3.15 -11.78
N GLY A 234 -32.35 -3.79 -10.62
CA GLY A 234 -33.32 -4.12 -9.60
C GLY A 234 -34.07 -5.44 -9.86
N ASP A 235 -33.52 -6.32 -10.69
CA ASP A 235 -34.10 -7.63 -10.99
C ASP A 235 -33.59 -8.78 -10.11
N PHE A 236 -32.66 -8.46 -9.17
CA PHE A 236 -32.03 -9.33 -8.17
C PHE A 236 -30.99 -10.29 -8.73
N ASP A 237 -30.51 -10.12 -9.93
CA ASP A 237 -29.33 -10.85 -10.38
C ASP A 237 -28.12 -9.88 -10.58
N PRO A 238 -26.88 -10.36 -10.40
CA PRO A 238 -25.73 -9.44 -10.44
C PRO A 238 -25.37 -9.08 -11.87
N ASP A 239 -25.46 -7.81 -12.20
CA ASP A 239 -24.88 -7.18 -13.37
C ASP A 239 -23.37 -7.00 -13.22
N MET A 240 -22.69 -6.58 -14.29
CA MET A 240 -21.25 -6.38 -14.28
C MET A 240 -20.85 -5.05 -14.90
N ILE A 241 -20.01 -4.29 -14.20
CA ILE A 241 -19.24 -3.16 -14.75
C ILE A 241 -17.80 -3.60 -14.93
N VAL A 242 -17.20 -3.28 -16.07
CA VAL A 242 -15.81 -3.61 -16.38
C VAL A 242 -15.02 -2.33 -16.63
N GLY A 243 -14.03 -2.05 -15.77
CA GLY A 243 -13.06 -0.99 -15.99
C GLY A 243 -11.88 -1.46 -16.82
N THR A 244 -11.19 -0.53 -17.49
CA THR A 244 -10.12 -0.81 -18.44
C THR A 244 -8.83 -0.05 -18.17
N GLU A 245 -7.75 -0.41 -18.88
CA GLU A 245 -6.45 0.30 -18.82
C GLU A 245 -6.55 1.75 -19.28
N THR A 246 -7.46 2.05 -20.22
CA THR A 246 -7.66 3.41 -20.74
C THR A 246 -8.56 4.29 -19.88
N GLY A 247 -9.16 3.73 -18.81
CA GLY A 247 -10.00 4.47 -17.86
C GLY A 247 -11.49 4.45 -18.17
N GLU A 248 -11.86 3.82 -19.26
CA GLU A 248 -13.25 3.65 -19.68
C GLU A 248 -13.93 2.53 -18.90
N LEU A 249 -15.25 2.62 -18.77
CA LEU A 249 -16.10 1.63 -18.11
C LEU A 249 -17.13 1.07 -19.09
N PHE A 250 -17.37 -0.23 -19.02
CA PHE A 250 -18.35 -0.93 -19.84
C PHE A 250 -19.38 -1.65 -18.98
N TYR A 251 -20.63 -1.65 -19.43
CA TYR A 251 -21.74 -2.27 -18.73
C TYR A 251 -22.23 -3.55 -19.43
N TYR A 252 -22.43 -4.57 -18.63
CA TYR A 252 -23.02 -5.84 -18.99
C TYR A 252 -24.21 -6.12 -18.09
N GLU A 253 -25.39 -6.15 -18.66
CA GLU A 253 -26.62 -6.57 -17.98
C GLU A 253 -26.69 -8.09 -17.95
N ASN A 254 -26.98 -8.65 -16.80
CA ASN A 254 -27.28 -10.06 -16.68
C ASN A 254 -28.75 -10.27 -17.06
N THR A 255 -29.02 -10.83 -18.23
CA THR A 255 -30.34 -11.13 -18.75
C THR A 255 -30.72 -12.60 -18.58
N GLY A 256 -30.02 -13.29 -17.69
CA GLY A 256 -30.13 -14.72 -17.45
C GLY A 256 -31.28 -15.12 -16.52
N SER A 257 -30.92 -15.90 -15.53
CA SER A 257 -31.83 -16.31 -14.47
C SER A 257 -31.00 -16.58 -13.23
N PHE A 258 -31.60 -16.65 -12.06
CA PHE A 258 -30.94 -16.95 -10.78
C PHE A 258 -29.93 -18.10 -10.80
N THR A 259 -30.11 -19.11 -11.64
CA THR A 259 -29.22 -20.28 -11.71
C THR A 259 -28.37 -20.36 -12.96
N ALA A 260 -28.49 -19.39 -13.87
CA ALA A 260 -27.76 -19.38 -15.12
C ALA A 260 -27.58 -17.94 -15.65
N HIS A 261 -26.44 -17.35 -15.32
CA HIS A 261 -26.09 -16.01 -15.80
C HIS A 261 -26.00 -15.95 -17.34
N SER A 262 -26.36 -14.82 -17.91
CA SER A 262 -26.24 -14.54 -19.34
C SER A 262 -25.97 -13.05 -19.55
N PHE A 263 -24.70 -12.65 -19.52
CA PHE A 263 -24.33 -11.26 -19.69
C PHE A 263 -24.52 -10.75 -21.10
N THR A 264 -25.27 -9.68 -21.23
CA THR A 264 -25.51 -8.95 -22.47
C THR A 264 -24.73 -7.63 -22.46
N TYR A 265 -23.79 -7.48 -23.37
CA TYR A 265 -23.02 -6.24 -23.54
C TYR A 265 -23.92 -5.06 -23.91
N ARG A 266 -23.92 -4.02 -23.07
CA ARG A 266 -24.75 -2.80 -23.28
C ARG A 266 -23.91 -1.60 -23.75
N GLY A 267 -22.60 -1.73 -23.84
CA GLY A 267 -21.71 -0.69 -24.36
C GLY A 267 -20.99 0.09 -23.26
N ASP A 268 -20.49 1.24 -23.65
CA ASP A 268 -19.81 2.20 -22.79
C ASP A 268 -20.76 2.74 -21.71
N LEU A 269 -20.30 2.76 -20.46
CA LEU A 269 -21.06 3.30 -19.34
C LEU A 269 -20.94 4.83 -19.31
N GLN A 270 -21.89 5.51 -19.99
CA GLN A 270 -22.08 6.97 -19.94
C GLN A 270 -20.84 7.81 -20.31
N SER A 271 -19.89 7.27 -21.04
CA SER A 271 -18.60 7.91 -21.35
C SER A 271 -17.83 8.35 -20.08
N ILE A 272 -17.96 7.58 -19.00
CA ILE A 272 -17.16 7.78 -17.79
C ILE A 272 -15.72 7.41 -18.11
N ASP A 273 -14.81 8.36 -17.89
CA ASP A 273 -13.37 8.22 -18.04
C ASP A 273 -12.70 8.86 -16.79
N VAL A 274 -12.00 8.04 -16.02
CA VAL A 274 -11.32 8.48 -14.79
C VAL A 274 -9.80 8.61 -14.97
N GLY A 275 -9.32 8.56 -16.19
CA GLY A 275 -7.92 8.40 -16.52
C GLY A 275 -7.52 6.92 -16.51
N ASN A 276 -6.23 6.61 -16.63
CA ASN A 276 -5.78 5.24 -16.81
C ASN A 276 -6.13 4.30 -15.65
N PHE A 277 -6.31 3.02 -15.95
CA PHE A 277 -6.52 1.90 -15.03
C PHE A 277 -7.76 2.05 -14.14
N ALA A 278 -8.93 2.19 -14.74
CA ALA A 278 -10.19 2.20 -13.99
C ALA A 278 -10.39 0.90 -13.19
N THR A 279 -10.69 1.04 -11.91
CA THR A 279 -10.95 -0.05 -10.95
C THR A 279 -12.27 0.22 -10.24
N PRO A 280 -13.41 -0.23 -10.80
CA PRO A 280 -14.71 0.00 -10.22
C PRO A 280 -14.97 -0.84 -8.97
N ALA A 281 -15.76 -0.30 -8.04
CA ALA A 281 -16.35 -0.99 -6.91
C ALA A 281 -17.75 -0.46 -6.66
N LEU A 282 -18.71 -1.35 -6.43
CA LEU A 282 -20.12 -1.03 -6.22
C LEU A 282 -20.50 -1.09 -4.75
N GLY A 283 -21.28 -0.13 -4.26
CA GLY A 283 -21.77 -0.10 -2.89
C GLY A 283 -22.78 1.05 -2.68
N ASP A 284 -23.76 0.83 -1.81
CA ASP A 284 -24.72 1.86 -1.37
C ASP A 284 -23.99 2.86 -0.44
N ILE A 285 -23.52 3.98 -1.01
CA ILE A 285 -22.67 4.96 -0.33
C ILE A 285 -23.48 6.02 0.39
N ASP A 286 -24.65 6.40 -0.11
CA ASP A 286 -25.48 7.43 0.48
C ASP A 286 -26.64 6.88 1.32
N GLY A 287 -26.89 5.56 1.26
CA GLY A 287 -27.88 4.85 2.07
C GLY A 287 -29.30 4.92 1.52
N ASP A 288 -29.45 5.16 0.23
CA ASP A 288 -30.76 5.24 -0.44
C ASP A 288 -31.26 3.88 -0.96
N GLY A 289 -30.40 2.87 -0.99
CA GLY A 289 -30.68 1.49 -1.37
C GLY A 289 -30.23 1.13 -2.78
N ASP A 290 -29.78 2.08 -3.57
CA ASP A 290 -29.21 1.87 -4.88
C ASP A 290 -27.69 1.70 -4.79
N LEU A 291 -27.08 0.90 -5.68
CA LEU A 291 -25.63 0.73 -5.68
C LEU A 291 -24.93 1.88 -6.40
N ASP A 292 -24.12 2.61 -5.68
CA ASP A 292 -23.25 3.65 -6.21
C ASP A 292 -21.93 3.09 -6.73
N LEU A 293 -21.11 3.95 -7.37
CA LEU A 293 -19.88 3.55 -8.02
C LEU A 293 -18.69 4.36 -7.51
N LEU A 294 -17.72 3.67 -6.88
CA LEU A 294 -16.37 4.17 -6.67
C LEU A 294 -15.46 3.67 -7.79
N ILE A 295 -14.61 4.55 -8.30
CA ILE A 295 -13.66 4.19 -9.36
C ILE A 295 -12.28 4.69 -8.98
N GLY A 296 -11.37 3.75 -8.71
CA GLY A 296 -9.96 4.07 -8.55
C GLY A 296 -9.24 4.23 -9.90
N ASN A 297 -8.10 4.90 -9.90
CA ASN A 297 -7.31 5.16 -11.09
C ASN A 297 -5.79 5.05 -10.87
N GLU A 298 -5.01 5.20 -11.94
CA GLU A 298 -3.54 5.15 -11.91
C GLU A 298 -2.92 6.21 -11.01
N LEU A 299 -3.52 7.38 -10.90
CA LEU A 299 -3.02 8.49 -10.09
C LEU A 299 -3.24 8.29 -8.58
N GLY A 300 -3.85 7.17 -8.17
CA GLY A 300 -4.09 6.86 -6.77
C GLY A 300 -5.28 7.57 -6.15
N ALA A 301 -6.12 8.22 -6.95
CA ALA A 301 -7.36 8.85 -6.53
C ALA A 301 -8.56 7.90 -6.72
N ILE A 302 -9.64 8.18 -6.01
CA ILE A 302 -10.92 7.48 -6.17
C ILE A 302 -11.99 8.53 -6.52
N ALA A 303 -12.71 8.32 -7.62
CA ALA A 303 -13.88 9.10 -7.99
C ALA A 303 -15.17 8.45 -7.45
N TYR A 304 -16.12 9.26 -7.01
CA TYR A 304 -17.45 8.83 -6.55
C TYR A 304 -18.53 9.30 -7.51
N TYR A 305 -19.32 8.37 -7.96
CA TYR A 305 -20.51 8.57 -8.78
C TYR A 305 -21.73 8.02 -8.04
N GLU A 306 -22.72 8.88 -7.78
CA GLU A 306 -24.01 8.52 -7.18
C GLU A 306 -24.91 7.91 -8.25
N ASN A 307 -25.58 6.81 -7.92
CA ASN A 307 -26.64 6.23 -8.73
C ASN A 307 -27.95 7.00 -8.46
N THR A 308 -28.51 7.62 -9.47
CA THR A 308 -29.73 8.46 -9.35
C THR A 308 -30.97 7.83 -9.97
N GLY A 309 -30.93 6.54 -10.27
CA GLY A 309 -32.08 5.83 -10.84
C GLY A 309 -31.73 4.59 -11.66
N SER A 310 -32.62 4.13 -12.50
CA SER A 310 -32.46 2.88 -13.24
C SER A 310 -31.46 2.97 -14.40
N MET A 311 -30.61 1.95 -14.53
CA MET A 311 -29.62 1.78 -15.60
C MET A 311 -30.24 1.84 -17.02
N PRO A 312 -29.44 2.26 -18.05
CA PRO A 312 -28.00 2.53 -18.04
C PRO A 312 -27.59 4.00 -17.79
N SER A 313 -28.50 4.88 -17.41
CA SER A 313 -28.25 6.34 -17.39
C SER A 313 -28.26 6.94 -15.99
N ALA A 314 -27.79 6.19 -14.99
CA ALA A 314 -28.05 6.51 -13.59
C ALA A 314 -26.91 7.24 -12.86
N PHE A 315 -25.66 7.09 -13.27
CA PHE A 315 -24.50 7.57 -12.50
C PHE A 315 -24.19 9.07 -12.71
N THR A 316 -24.09 9.82 -11.63
CA THR A 316 -23.75 11.24 -11.63
C THR A 316 -22.49 11.48 -10.81
N LEU A 317 -21.47 12.14 -11.39
CA LEU A 317 -20.23 12.47 -10.66
C LEU A 317 -20.51 13.39 -9.48
N VAL A 318 -20.19 12.94 -8.28
CA VAL A 318 -20.30 13.72 -7.02
C VAL A 318 -18.95 14.31 -6.66
N ASP A 319 -17.88 13.52 -6.68
CA ASP A 319 -16.52 13.98 -6.31
C ASP A 319 -15.48 13.17 -7.10
N ALA A 320 -14.63 13.86 -7.87
CA ALA A 320 -13.56 13.23 -8.66
C ALA A 320 -12.36 12.78 -7.80
N THR A 321 -12.26 13.25 -6.56
CA THR A 321 -11.18 12.92 -5.60
C THR A 321 -11.77 12.64 -4.22
N TRP A 322 -12.69 11.69 -4.21
CA TRP A 322 -13.55 11.39 -3.09
C TRP A 322 -12.80 11.23 -1.77
N ALA A 323 -13.32 11.93 -0.75
CA ALA A 323 -12.79 11.95 0.61
C ALA A 323 -11.30 12.33 0.72
N GLY A 324 -10.69 12.88 -0.34
CA GLY A 324 -9.28 13.24 -0.38
C GLY A 324 -8.35 12.02 -0.30
N ILE A 325 -8.81 10.85 -0.77
CA ILE A 325 -7.98 9.66 -0.85
C ILE A 325 -6.88 9.90 -1.88
N ASP A 326 -5.64 9.66 -1.46
CA ASP A 326 -4.44 9.77 -2.26
C ASP A 326 -3.51 8.59 -1.89
N MET A 327 -3.30 7.68 -2.85
CA MET A 327 -2.49 6.48 -2.69
C MET A 327 -1.06 6.66 -3.21
N THR A 328 -0.66 7.90 -3.54
CA THR A 328 0.70 8.18 -3.99
C THR A 328 1.72 8.04 -2.86
N SER A 329 2.94 7.70 -3.22
CA SER A 329 4.08 7.68 -2.31
C SER A 329 5.33 8.22 -3.02
N PRO A 330 6.38 8.63 -2.30
CA PRO A 330 7.64 9.05 -2.92
C PRO A 330 8.29 7.97 -3.80
N GLN A 331 7.98 6.69 -3.56
CA GLN A 331 8.48 5.54 -4.30
C GLN A 331 7.60 5.19 -5.50
N ALA A 332 6.31 5.54 -5.45
CA ALA A 332 5.32 5.29 -6.50
C ALA A 332 4.42 6.54 -6.67
N PRO A 333 4.85 7.49 -7.49
CA PRO A 333 4.09 8.73 -7.72
C PRO A 333 2.77 8.48 -8.46
N ASP A 334 2.64 7.38 -9.18
CA ASP A 334 1.41 7.00 -9.86
C ASP A 334 0.31 6.53 -8.88
N GLY A 335 0.69 6.05 -7.69
CA GLY A 335 -0.23 5.69 -6.62
C GLY A 335 -1.01 4.40 -6.86
N TYR A 336 -1.79 4.31 -7.92
CA TYR A 336 -2.76 3.26 -8.22
C TYR A 336 -3.74 3.02 -7.07
N ALA A 337 -5.04 3.12 -7.31
CA ALA A 337 -6.07 2.86 -6.32
C ALA A 337 -7.03 1.76 -6.81
N ALA A 338 -7.28 0.76 -5.98
CA ALA A 338 -8.26 -0.30 -6.27
C ALA A 338 -9.17 -0.48 -5.04
N PRO A 339 -10.34 0.18 -5.00
CA PRO A 339 -11.25 0.11 -3.87
C PRO A 339 -12.01 -1.21 -3.82
N ALA A 340 -12.29 -1.70 -2.60
CA ALA A 340 -13.20 -2.81 -2.35
C ALA A 340 -13.90 -2.63 -0.99
N PHE A 341 -15.20 -2.85 -0.95
CA PHE A 341 -16.01 -2.69 0.26
C PHE A 341 -15.95 -3.93 1.16
N VAL A 342 -15.80 -3.71 2.45
CA VAL A 342 -16.04 -4.71 3.51
C VAL A 342 -17.35 -4.33 4.18
N TYR A 343 -18.37 -5.15 3.99
CA TYR A 343 -19.66 -4.95 4.62
C TYR A 343 -19.68 -5.57 6.03
N GLY A 344 -20.13 -4.81 7.02
CA GLY A 344 -20.22 -5.25 8.42
C GLY A 344 -21.03 -4.26 9.26
N GLN A 345 -20.87 -4.31 10.59
CA GLN A 345 -21.49 -3.31 11.49
C GLN A 345 -20.98 -1.90 11.18
N ASP A 346 -19.70 -1.77 10.80
CA ASP A 346 -19.09 -0.55 10.28
C ASP A 346 -18.53 -0.88 8.89
N THR A 347 -19.10 -0.29 7.85
CA THR A 347 -18.60 -0.47 6.49
C THR A 347 -17.19 0.11 6.38
N THR A 348 -16.26 -0.69 5.89
CA THR A 348 -14.84 -0.36 5.73
C THR A 348 -14.48 -0.42 4.25
N LEU A 349 -13.58 0.42 3.79
CA LEU A 349 -13.00 0.37 2.45
C LEU A 349 -11.57 -0.15 2.53
N LEU A 350 -11.25 -1.22 1.82
CA LEU A 350 -9.89 -1.62 1.52
C LEU A 350 -9.47 -1.03 0.17
N ILE A 351 -8.28 -0.49 0.09
CA ILE A 351 -7.75 0.12 -1.13
C ILE A 351 -6.39 -0.51 -1.45
N GLY A 352 -6.32 -1.25 -2.53
CA GLY A 352 -5.07 -1.71 -3.08
C GLY A 352 -4.29 -0.57 -3.71
N SER A 353 -2.95 -0.62 -3.68
CA SER A 353 -2.08 0.44 -4.18
C SER A 353 -0.90 -0.09 -4.99
N GLU A 354 -0.15 0.81 -5.65
CA GLU A 354 1.10 0.49 -6.34
C GLU A 354 2.18 0.00 -5.37
N SER A 355 2.38 0.66 -4.23
CA SER A 355 3.51 0.39 -3.33
C SER A 355 3.19 0.45 -1.83
N LEU A 356 2.03 0.96 -1.43
CA LEU A 356 1.65 1.07 -0.02
C LEU A 356 1.03 -0.21 0.56
N GLY A 357 0.91 -1.26 -0.27
CA GLY A 357 0.14 -2.44 0.11
C GLY A 357 -1.36 -2.23 -0.02
N VAL A 358 -2.15 -2.89 0.82
CA VAL A 358 -3.58 -2.63 0.98
C VAL A 358 -3.78 -1.69 2.15
N VAL A 359 -4.47 -0.58 1.93
CA VAL A 359 -4.77 0.44 2.94
C VAL A 359 -6.22 0.31 3.35
N GLN A 360 -6.48 0.25 4.65
CA GLN A 360 -7.82 0.22 5.21
C GLN A 360 -8.30 1.65 5.54
N LYS A 361 -9.54 1.94 5.20
CA LYS A 361 -10.25 3.17 5.58
C LYS A 361 -11.53 2.82 6.33
N ASP A 362 -11.53 3.10 7.63
CA ASP A 362 -12.68 2.82 8.51
C ASP A 362 -13.69 3.94 8.52
N SER A 363 -14.89 3.66 9.03
CA SER A 363 -15.96 4.64 9.30
C SER A 363 -16.63 5.23 8.05
N LEU A 364 -16.75 4.43 6.99
CA LEU A 364 -17.46 4.83 5.77
C LEU A 364 -18.91 5.25 6.03
N ARG A 365 -19.63 4.57 6.93
CA ARG A 365 -21.03 4.87 7.25
C ARG A 365 -21.29 6.31 7.59
N THR A 366 -20.35 6.95 8.26
CA THR A 366 -20.47 8.36 8.64
C THR A 366 -20.28 9.31 7.45
N ILE A 367 -19.53 8.86 6.43
CA ILE A 367 -19.33 9.59 5.18
C ILE A 367 -20.45 9.28 4.21
N MET A 368 -20.89 8.02 4.17
CA MET A 368 -21.97 7.50 3.34
C MET A 368 -23.33 8.12 3.65
N SER A 369 -23.59 8.52 4.90
CA SER A 369 -24.85 9.16 5.29
C SER A 369 -25.03 10.60 4.75
N GLY A 370 -24.23 11.01 3.77
CA GLY A 370 -24.30 12.38 3.22
C GLY A 370 -24.00 13.44 4.28
N ALA A 371 -23.20 13.11 5.30
CA ALA A 371 -22.92 14.00 6.40
C ALA A 371 -22.32 15.31 5.87
N THR A 372 -23.20 16.27 5.66
CA THR A 372 -22.84 17.69 5.58
C THR A 372 -21.90 18.00 6.73
N ALA A 373 -20.99 18.95 6.53
CA ALA A 373 -20.08 19.36 7.58
C ALA A 373 -20.84 19.50 8.91
N LEU A 374 -20.35 18.80 9.95
CA LEU A 374 -20.98 18.80 11.28
C LEU A 374 -20.62 20.07 12.02
N ASP A 375 -21.60 20.77 12.54
CA ASP A 375 -21.37 21.89 13.42
C ASP A 375 -21.35 21.42 14.89
N LEU A 376 -20.15 21.17 15.40
CA LEU A 376 -19.92 20.77 16.78
C LEU A 376 -20.03 22.03 17.68
N VAL A 377 -21.15 22.23 18.32
CA VAL A 377 -21.34 23.34 19.24
C VAL A 377 -20.92 22.92 20.65
N LEU A 378 -19.87 23.55 21.16
CA LEU A 378 -19.28 23.28 22.47
C LEU A 378 -19.48 24.48 23.38
N GLY A 379 -20.49 24.38 24.21
CA GLY A 379 -20.90 25.40 25.12
C GLY A 379 -22.28 25.97 24.80
N GLY A 380 -23.02 26.29 25.85
CA GLY A 380 -24.34 26.92 25.81
C GLY A 380 -24.50 27.89 26.98
N GLY A 381 -23.37 28.32 27.54
CA GLY A 381 -23.38 29.28 28.65
C GLY A 381 -23.79 30.68 28.17
N THR A 382 -24.55 31.38 29.00
CA THR A 382 -25.07 32.74 28.73
C THR A 382 -24.35 33.82 29.52
N THR A 383 -23.29 33.46 30.24
CA THR A 383 -22.51 34.44 31.04
C THR A 383 -21.50 35.11 30.13
N THR A 384 -21.56 36.43 30.02
CA THR A 384 -20.55 37.18 29.24
C THR A 384 -19.28 37.37 30.07
N SER A 385 -18.11 37.26 29.43
CA SER A 385 -16.81 37.49 30.07
C SER A 385 -16.72 38.92 30.62
N ALA A 386 -16.25 39.02 31.89
CA ALA A 386 -16.15 40.29 32.61
C ALA A 386 -14.71 40.78 32.74
N SER A 387 -13.73 39.97 32.45
CA SER A 387 -12.30 40.30 32.58
C SER A 387 -11.49 39.79 31.41
N ARG A 388 -10.27 40.33 31.25
CA ARG A 388 -9.30 39.90 30.27
C ARG A 388 -8.98 38.41 30.38
N GLU A 389 -9.01 37.86 31.55
CA GLU A 389 -8.66 36.47 31.85
C GLU A 389 -9.68 35.48 31.30
N GLU A 390 -10.90 35.97 31.04
CA GLU A 390 -12.05 35.18 30.59
C GLU A 390 -12.25 35.23 29.06
N THR A 391 -11.48 36.05 28.33
CA THR A 391 -11.60 36.17 26.86
C THR A 391 -10.29 35.90 26.14
N PRO A 392 -10.28 35.13 25.06
CA PRO A 392 -9.08 34.95 24.24
C PRO A 392 -8.68 36.21 23.44
N PHE A 393 -9.60 37.17 23.32
CA PHE A 393 -9.43 38.42 22.56
C PHE A 393 -9.22 39.65 23.45
N GLY A 394 -8.38 39.50 24.45
CA GLY A 394 -8.12 40.57 25.43
C GLY A 394 -7.38 41.76 24.85
N GLY A 395 -8.14 42.77 24.39
CA GLY A 395 -7.62 44.01 23.78
C GLY A 395 -6.97 44.97 24.74
N SER A 396 -7.28 44.90 26.05
CA SER A 396 -6.69 45.73 27.10
C SER A 396 -5.19 45.48 27.30
N LYS A 397 -4.64 44.42 26.73
CA LYS A 397 -3.20 44.07 26.74
C LYS A 397 -2.63 44.10 25.33
N ARG A 398 -1.32 44.38 25.19
CA ARG A 398 -0.63 44.42 23.90
C ARG A 398 -0.37 43.02 23.36
N ASN A 399 0.00 42.11 24.22
CA ASN A 399 0.32 40.72 23.87
C ASN A 399 -0.55 39.78 24.70
N GLY A 400 -1.01 38.73 24.09
CA GLY A 400 -1.84 37.74 24.75
C GLY A 400 -1.68 36.35 24.18
N ARG A 401 -1.77 35.35 25.03
CA ARG A 401 -1.80 33.94 24.68
C ARG A 401 -2.89 33.26 25.48
N THR A 402 -3.73 32.51 24.80
CA THR A 402 -4.80 31.74 25.43
C THR A 402 -4.80 30.35 24.81
N GLN A 403 -4.76 29.31 25.65
CA GLN A 403 -4.94 27.91 25.21
C GLN A 403 -6.24 27.39 25.83
N ILE A 404 -7.08 26.79 24.99
CA ILE A 404 -8.39 26.26 25.34
C ILE A 404 -8.36 24.75 24.99
N VAL A 405 -8.75 23.91 25.97
CA VAL A 405 -8.79 22.45 25.80
C VAL A 405 -10.24 21.98 25.75
N PHE A 406 -10.51 21.13 24.81
CA PHE A 406 -11.73 20.34 24.65
C PHE A 406 -11.41 18.87 24.86
N SER A 407 -12.11 18.21 25.78
CA SER A 407 -11.91 16.77 25.94
C SER A 407 -12.49 16.01 24.74
N LYS A 408 -11.91 14.84 24.44
CA LYS A 408 -12.46 13.98 23.40
C LYS A 408 -13.93 13.64 23.63
N ASP A 409 -14.29 13.39 24.90
CA ASP A 409 -15.66 13.01 25.24
C ASP A 409 -16.66 14.17 24.98
N GLU A 410 -16.25 15.41 25.22
CA GLU A 410 -17.07 16.59 24.87
C GLU A 410 -17.26 16.73 23.38
N LEU A 411 -16.18 16.51 22.60
CA LEU A 411 -16.23 16.55 21.13
C LEU A 411 -17.11 15.43 20.58
N MET A 412 -16.94 14.19 21.06
CA MET A 412 -17.75 13.04 20.64
C MET A 412 -19.23 13.20 21.04
N ASN A 413 -19.54 13.71 22.26
CA ASN A 413 -20.89 13.97 22.70
C ASN A 413 -21.57 15.08 21.89
N ALA A 414 -20.81 16.00 21.30
CA ALA A 414 -21.32 17.01 20.37
C ALA A 414 -21.50 16.47 18.93
N GLY A 415 -21.29 15.15 18.72
CA GLY A 415 -21.37 14.48 17.41
C GLY A 415 -20.06 14.47 16.62
N GLY A 416 -18.95 14.83 17.26
CA GLY A 416 -17.63 14.82 16.61
C GLY A 416 -17.13 13.42 16.31
N ILE A 417 -16.56 13.29 15.12
CA ILE A 417 -15.91 12.10 14.61
C ILE A 417 -14.58 12.51 13.99
N TYR A 418 -13.78 11.53 13.57
CA TYR A 418 -12.56 11.80 12.79
C TYR A 418 -12.87 12.69 11.57
N GLY A 419 -12.13 13.77 11.40
CA GLY A 419 -12.38 14.66 10.27
C GLY A 419 -11.59 15.97 10.29
N GLN A 420 -11.75 16.76 9.24
CA GLN A 420 -11.10 18.06 9.08
C GLN A 420 -11.95 19.18 9.63
N ILE A 421 -11.43 19.90 10.60
CA ILE A 421 -12.00 21.18 11.06
C ILE A 421 -11.61 22.25 10.06
N LYS A 422 -12.60 22.86 9.40
CA LYS A 422 -12.40 23.90 8.39
C LYS A 422 -12.77 25.29 8.90
N THR A 423 -13.59 25.37 9.94
CA THR A 423 -14.05 26.64 10.51
C THR A 423 -14.11 26.55 12.03
N ILE A 424 -13.70 27.60 12.70
CA ILE A 424 -13.86 27.78 14.16
C ILE A 424 -14.74 28.97 14.41
N GLY A 425 -15.78 28.80 15.22
CA GLY A 425 -16.69 29.87 15.66
C GLY A 425 -16.53 30.22 17.12
N PHE A 426 -16.66 31.51 17.44
CA PHE A 426 -16.72 32.05 18.80
C PHE A 426 -18.04 32.82 19.00
N GLU A 427 -18.72 32.59 20.12
CA GLU A 427 -19.91 33.35 20.45
C GLU A 427 -19.55 34.57 21.28
N LEU A 428 -19.75 35.76 20.72
CA LEU A 428 -19.50 37.04 21.39
C LEU A 428 -20.72 37.53 22.17
N GLY A 429 -20.43 38.10 23.35
CA GLY A 429 -21.44 38.76 24.19
C GLY A 429 -21.98 40.03 23.54
N THR A 430 -23.06 40.54 24.11
CA THR A 430 -23.70 41.77 23.65
C THR A 430 -22.79 42.97 23.84
N ASN A 431 -22.47 43.65 22.76
CA ASN A 431 -21.87 44.98 22.79
C ASN A 431 -22.33 45.79 21.56
N THR A 432 -22.37 47.09 21.68
CA THR A 432 -22.88 48.00 20.67
C THR A 432 -21.83 48.44 19.63
N SER A 433 -20.60 47.94 19.78
CA SER A 433 -19.46 48.34 18.91
C SER A 433 -18.95 47.18 18.09
N LEU A 434 -18.54 47.46 16.86
CA LEU A 434 -17.75 46.53 16.04
C LEU A 434 -16.35 46.37 16.64
N TYR A 435 -15.89 45.13 16.77
CA TYR A 435 -14.55 44.88 17.27
C TYR A 435 -13.61 44.48 16.11
N LEU A 436 -12.58 45.27 15.93
CA LEU A 436 -11.49 44.95 14.99
C LEU A 436 -10.33 44.31 15.75
N THR A 437 -10.03 43.06 15.44
CA THR A 437 -8.81 42.41 15.94
C THR A 437 -7.59 42.95 15.20
N GLN A 438 -6.48 43.24 15.92
CA GLN A 438 -5.24 43.76 15.30
C GLN A 438 -4.26 42.63 14.97
N GLY A 439 -4.71 41.62 14.26
CA GLY A 439 -3.92 40.42 13.93
C GLY A 439 -3.86 39.45 15.11
N PHE A 440 -4.17 38.19 14.83
CA PHE A 440 -4.00 37.07 15.76
C PHE A 440 -3.80 35.80 14.99
N ASP A 441 -3.12 34.84 15.64
CA ASP A 441 -2.96 33.49 15.16
C ASP A 441 -3.88 32.56 15.92
N ILE A 442 -4.46 31.59 15.20
CA ILE A 442 -5.05 30.39 15.79
C ILE A 442 -4.13 29.23 15.50
N LYS A 443 -3.79 28.49 16.55
CA LYS A 443 -3.01 27.26 16.42
C LYS A 443 -3.75 26.11 17.07
N MET A 444 -3.58 24.92 16.53
CA MET A 444 -4.24 23.71 17.01
C MET A 444 -3.25 22.57 17.18
N THR A 445 -3.54 21.68 18.12
CA THR A 445 -2.81 20.43 18.32
C THR A 445 -3.65 19.43 19.11
N HIS A 446 -3.28 18.17 19.01
CA HIS A 446 -3.77 17.09 19.87
C HIS A 446 -3.04 17.10 21.21
N VAL A 447 -3.74 16.77 22.28
CA VAL A 447 -3.16 16.61 23.62
C VAL A 447 -3.75 15.37 24.30
N SER A 448 -2.89 14.65 25.04
CA SER A 448 -3.28 13.42 25.72
C SER A 448 -3.99 13.66 27.07
N ASP A 449 -3.90 14.87 27.63
CA ASP A 449 -4.45 15.20 28.94
C ASP A 449 -5.13 16.57 28.91
N THR A 450 -6.26 16.71 29.60
CA THR A 450 -6.97 17.98 29.81
C THR A 450 -6.32 18.83 30.89
N ALA A 451 -5.52 18.26 31.79
CA ALA A 451 -4.91 18.93 32.94
C ALA A 451 -3.61 19.68 32.57
N GLN A 452 -3.71 20.68 31.72
CA GLN A 452 -2.56 21.48 31.27
C GLN A 452 -1.93 22.28 32.40
N THR A 453 -0.78 21.88 32.91
CA THR A 453 -0.03 22.56 33.97
C THR A 453 0.82 23.72 33.48
N THR A 454 1.27 23.66 32.22
CA THR A 454 2.07 24.67 31.51
C THR A 454 1.45 24.96 30.15
N PHE A 455 1.90 26.01 29.46
CA PHE A 455 1.55 26.18 28.04
C PHE A 455 2.19 25.07 27.20
N ILE A 456 1.41 24.46 26.31
CA ILE A 456 1.90 23.55 25.27
C ILE A 456 2.62 24.39 24.22
N ILE A 457 3.82 23.98 23.84
CA ILE A 457 4.65 24.69 22.85
C ILE A 457 5.08 23.80 21.67
N GLN A 458 4.85 22.51 21.77
CA GLN A 458 5.25 21.53 20.75
C GLN A 458 4.05 21.16 19.86
N ASN A 459 4.33 20.85 18.61
CA ASN A 459 3.36 20.34 17.64
C ASN A 459 2.13 21.24 17.38
N LEU A 460 2.23 22.54 17.67
CA LEU A 460 1.19 23.52 17.38
C LEU A 460 1.19 23.86 15.89
N GLN A 461 0.14 23.46 15.17
CA GLN A 461 -0.09 23.85 13.78
C GLN A 461 -0.77 25.22 13.73
N THR A 462 -0.19 26.21 13.05
CA THR A 462 -0.88 27.46 12.74
C THR A 462 -1.92 27.19 11.67
N VAL A 463 -3.20 27.42 12.02
CA VAL A 463 -4.34 27.14 11.13
C VAL A 463 -4.99 28.40 10.60
N TYR A 464 -4.74 29.54 11.23
CA TYR A 464 -5.21 30.86 10.78
C TYR A 464 -4.27 31.97 11.25
N SER A 465 -4.06 32.96 10.39
CA SER A 465 -3.36 34.19 10.75
C SER A 465 -4.00 35.40 10.06
N GLY A 466 -4.50 36.37 10.84
CA GLY A 466 -5.15 37.50 10.20
C GLY A 466 -5.80 38.51 11.12
N ILE A 467 -6.55 39.43 10.49
CA ILE A 467 -7.33 40.48 11.12
C ILE A 467 -8.82 40.23 10.84
N ARG A 468 -9.66 40.37 11.85
CA ARG A 468 -11.12 40.16 11.70
C ARG A 468 -11.92 41.28 12.36
N VAL A 469 -13.03 41.60 11.73
CA VAL A 469 -14.12 42.38 12.38
C VAL A 469 -15.02 41.32 13.03
N MET A 470 -15.25 41.49 14.31
CA MET A 470 -16.13 40.64 15.11
C MET A 470 -17.39 41.40 15.54
N THR A 471 -18.51 40.67 15.55
CA THR A 471 -19.83 41.20 15.90
C THR A 471 -20.47 40.38 17.02
N THR A 472 -21.49 40.93 17.70
CA THR A 472 -22.28 40.19 18.68
C THR A 472 -22.84 38.89 18.07
N GLY A 473 -22.83 37.80 18.83
CA GLY A 473 -23.26 36.47 18.41
C GLY A 473 -22.12 35.64 17.82
N TRP A 474 -22.42 34.67 16.98
CA TRP A 474 -21.47 33.75 16.43
C TRP A 474 -20.59 34.41 15.34
N ASN A 475 -19.28 34.21 15.46
CA ASN A 475 -18.27 34.68 14.51
C ASN A 475 -17.46 33.48 14.02
N ASP A 476 -17.71 33.08 12.80
CA ASP A 476 -17.02 31.95 12.16
C ASP A 476 -15.78 32.42 11.43
N ILE A 477 -14.68 31.73 11.67
CA ILE A 477 -13.35 31.97 11.08
C ILE A 477 -13.01 30.75 10.26
N ALA A 478 -13.03 30.90 8.94
CA ALA A 478 -12.49 29.87 8.04
C ALA A 478 -10.98 29.76 8.27
N LEU A 479 -10.51 28.55 8.44
CA LEU A 479 -9.09 28.27 8.62
C LEU A 479 -8.35 28.34 7.29
N ASP A 480 -7.17 28.96 7.30
CA ASP A 480 -6.28 29.01 6.12
C ASP A 480 -5.74 27.61 5.80
N VAL A 481 -5.50 26.80 6.85
CA VAL A 481 -5.10 25.40 6.78
C VAL A 481 -6.05 24.57 7.64
N PRO A 482 -6.83 23.65 7.08
CA PRO A 482 -7.68 22.75 7.85
C PRO A 482 -6.90 21.95 8.88
N PHE A 483 -7.50 21.70 10.05
CA PHE A 483 -6.91 20.86 11.09
C PHE A 483 -7.63 19.52 11.16
N THR A 484 -6.89 18.41 11.01
CA THR A 484 -7.47 17.08 11.15
C THR A 484 -7.53 16.68 12.63
N TRP A 485 -8.73 16.53 13.18
CA TRP A 485 -8.92 15.92 14.49
C TRP A 485 -8.95 14.40 14.36
N ASN A 486 -8.13 13.71 15.15
CA ASN A 486 -7.94 12.26 15.05
C ASN A 486 -9.05 11.40 15.70
N GLY A 487 -10.09 12.02 16.27
CA GLY A 487 -11.21 11.32 16.90
C GLY A 487 -10.89 10.66 18.25
N THR A 488 -9.65 10.62 18.68
CA THR A 488 -9.20 9.87 19.87
C THR A 488 -8.56 10.72 20.95
N ASP A 489 -7.95 11.84 20.59
CA ASP A 489 -7.25 12.72 21.52
C ASP A 489 -8.09 13.95 21.86
N HIS A 490 -7.72 14.61 22.95
CA HIS A 490 -8.27 15.92 23.28
C HIS A 490 -7.75 16.96 22.29
N LEU A 491 -8.52 18.02 22.07
CA LEU A 491 -8.18 19.11 21.16
C LEU A 491 -7.75 20.33 21.94
N LEU A 492 -6.60 20.90 21.61
CA LEU A 492 -6.15 22.19 22.11
C LEU A 492 -6.22 23.24 21.01
N VAL A 493 -6.83 24.37 21.31
CA VAL A 493 -6.89 25.56 20.47
C VAL A 493 -6.13 26.69 21.16
N GLU A 494 -5.12 27.23 20.50
CA GLU A 494 -4.37 28.39 20.95
C GLU A 494 -4.79 29.63 20.17
N ILE A 495 -5.07 30.72 20.85
CA ILE A 495 -5.22 32.07 20.28
C ILE A 495 -4.11 32.93 20.85
N CYS A 496 -3.28 33.50 20.00
CA CYS A 496 -2.23 34.38 20.43
C CYS A 496 -2.12 35.62 19.52
N PHE A 497 -1.68 36.74 20.08
CA PHE A 497 -1.58 37.99 19.35
C PHE A 497 -0.49 38.90 19.91
N SER A 498 0.03 39.78 19.01
CA SER A 498 0.90 40.92 19.35
C SER A 498 0.37 42.18 18.69
N LYS A 499 0.15 43.26 19.44
CA LYS A 499 -0.51 44.45 18.94
C LYS A 499 0.37 45.70 19.12
N HIS A 500 0.20 46.68 18.22
CA HIS A 500 0.85 47.96 18.35
C HIS A 500 0.13 48.89 19.36
N ALA A 501 -1.18 48.71 19.57
CA ALA A 501 -2.00 49.52 20.45
C ALA A 501 -2.91 48.66 21.33
N GLN A 502 -3.26 49.20 22.51
CA GLN A 502 -4.32 48.61 23.35
C GLN A 502 -5.67 48.98 22.77
N THR A 503 -6.61 48.02 22.82
CA THR A 503 -8.04 48.20 22.49
C THR A 503 -8.87 47.71 23.66
N GLY A 504 -10.19 47.77 23.58
CA GLY A 504 -11.07 47.14 24.58
C GLY A 504 -11.02 45.62 24.51
N ASP A 505 -11.32 44.95 25.61
CA ASP A 505 -11.50 43.50 25.63
C ASP A 505 -12.77 43.12 24.85
N ILE A 506 -12.68 42.10 24.01
CA ILE A 506 -13.81 41.59 23.24
C ILE A 506 -14.56 40.57 24.13
N PRO A 507 -15.80 40.83 24.52
CA PRO A 507 -16.56 39.96 25.39
C PRO A 507 -17.00 38.70 24.64
N VAL A 508 -16.85 37.54 25.29
CA VAL A 508 -17.32 36.24 24.77
C VAL A 508 -18.36 35.65 25.73
N GLN A 509 -19.27 34.85 25.23
CA GLN A 509 -20.15 34.03 26.05
C GLN A 509 -19.34 32.86 26.61
N LEU A 510 -19.55 32.55 27.90
CA LEU A 510 -18.74 31.60 28.66
C LEU A 510 -19.56 30.41 29.12
N GLN A 511 -18.90 29.25 29.05
CA GLN A 511 -19.33 28.02 29.71
C GLN A 511 -18.39 27.68 30.87
N SER A 512 -18.95 27.22 31.99
CA SER A 512 -18.20 26.62 33.09
C SER A 512 -17.87 25.16 32.78
N THR A 513 -16.70 24.72 33.19
CA THR A 513 -16.21 23.35 32.98
C THR A 513 -15.84 22.68 34.29
N SER A 514 -15.86 21.35 34.37
CA SER A 514 -15.46 20.56 35.53
C SER A 514 -13.93 20.51 35.75
N PHE A 515 -13.17 20.97 34.77
CA PHE A 515 -11.69 21.00 34.78
C PHE A 515 -11.19 22.40 34.36
N SER A 516 -9.90 22.67 34.54
CA SER A 516 -9.27 23.91 34.08
C SER A 516 -9.13 23.91 32.55
N SER A 517 -10.17 24.32 31.85
CA SER A 517 -10.29 24.24 30.40
C SER A 517 -9.62 25.38 29.64
N MET A 518 -9.23 26.46 30.31
CA MET A 518 -8.57 27.58 29.67
C MET A 518 -7.34 28.04 30.48
N ARG A 519 -6.25 28.27 29.77
CA ARG A 519 -5.04 28.91 30.29
C ARG A 519 -4.82 30.20 29.53
N TYR A 520 -4.51 31.27 30.27
CA TYR A 520 -4.27 32.59 29.70
C TYR A 520 -2.94 33.18 30.19
N GLY A 521 -2.30 33.98 29.34
CA GLY A 521 -1.13 34.79 29.68
C GLY A 521 -1.18 36.12 28.95
N ASP A 522 -0.72 37.17 29.61
CA ASP A 522 -0.67 38.51 29.04
C ASP A 522 0.49 39.34 29.58
N VAL A 523 0.96 40.31 28.80
CA VAL A 523 1.99 41.26 29.19
C VAL A 523 1.60 42.66 28.73
N THR A 524 1.66 43.63 29.66
CA THR A 524 1.39 45.04 29.37
C THR A 524 2.60 45.83 28.96
N GLY A 525 3.80 45.37 29.23
CA GLY A 525 5.05 46.14 29.07
C GLY A 525 5.94 45.67 27.93
N TRP A 526 6.61 46.61 27.29
CA TRP A 526 7.71 46.42 26.32
C TRP A 526 9.02 46.21 27.07
N ASN A 527 9.31 45.03 27.57
CA ASN A 527 10.56 44.77 28.28
C ASN A 527 11.59 44.01 27.38
N GLY A 528 11.77 44.45 26.14
CA GLY A 528 12.96 44.07 25.37
C GLY A 528 13.17 42.59 25.01
N ILE A 529 12.28 41.71 25.43
CA ILE A 529 12.31 40.27 25.12
C ILE A 529 11.25 40.05 24.04
N THR A 530 11.71 39.64 22.86
CA THR A 530 10.97 39.24 21.67
C THR A 530 9.44 39.37 21.75
N ASN A 531 8.92 40.35 21.01
CA ASN A 531 7.51 40.84 21.09
C ASN A 531 6.46 39.88 20.53
N ASP A 532 6.62 38.59 20.69
CA ASP A 532 5.70 37.59 20.19
C ASP A 532 4.79 37.10 21.34
N GLY A 533 3.52 37.49 21.32
CA GLY A 533 2.53 37.00 22.27
C GLY A 533 2.41 35.49 22.30
N CYS A 534 2.71 34.82 21.20
CA CYS A 534 2.68 33.37 21.08
C CYS A 534 3.79 32.64 21.86
N GLN A 535 4.80 33.36 22.34
CA GLN A 535 5.93 32.77 23.09
C GLN A 535 5.86 32.97 24.61
N MET A 536 4.71 33.44 25.14
CA MET A 536 4.58 33.62 26.58
C MET A 536 4.66 32.29 27.34
N PRO A 537 5.56 32.20 28.35
CA PRO A 537 5.79 30.94 29.06
C PRO A 537 4.88 30.76 30.29
N TYR A 538 4.32 31.84 30.83
CA TYR A 538 3.59 31.83 32.10
C TYR A 538 2.17 32.41 31.96
N GLY A 539 1.23 31.93 32.78
CA GLY A 539 -0.15 32.43 32.83
C GLY A 539 -1.02 31.76 33.87
N GLY A 540 -2.21 32.29 34.05
CA GLY A 540 -3.25 31.74 34.91
C GLY A 540 -4.05 30.61 34.28
N ARG A 541 -4.93 30.00 35.07
CA ARG A 541 -5.88 28.96 34.64
C ARG A 541 -7.25 29.23 35.18
N ILE A 542 -8.27 28.93 34.39
CA ILE A 542 -9.67 29.03 34.83
C ILE A 542 -10.48 27.82 34.34
N SER A 543 -11.54 27.50 35.07
CA SER A 543 -12.50 26.43 34.73
C SER A 543 -13.72 27.03 34.01
N LYS A 544 -13.44 27.90 33.05
CA LYS A 544 -14.39 28.51 32.13
C LYS A 544 -13.70 28.65 30.78
N ARG A 545 -14.48 28.59 29.72
CA ARG A 545 -14.00 28.85 28.37
C ARG A 545 -15.09 29.49 27.51
N PRO A 546 -14.75 30.12 26.38
CA PRO A 546 -15.73 30.60 25.41
C PRO A 546 -16.64 29.50 24.92
N ASN A 547 -17.90 29.82 24.60
CA ASN A 547 -18.70 29.00 23.73
C ASN A 547 -18.03 28.99 22.35
N MET A 548 -17.74 27.81 21.83
CA MET A 548 -17.11 27.65 20.54
C MET A 548 -17.86 26.64 19.70
N ARG A 549 -17.73 26.76 18.38
CA ARG A 549 -18.18 25.72 17.46
C ARG A 549 -17.09 25.40 16.43
N PHE A 550 -17.08 24.15 16.00
CA PHE A 550 -16.20 23.68 14.97
C PHE A 550 -17.02 23.11 13.82
N ASN A 551 -16.81 23.63 12.61
CA ASN A 551 -17.34 23.01 11.43
C ASN A 551 -16.37 21.91 11.02
N LEU A 552 -16.75 20.68 11.30
CA LEU A 552 -15.95 19.48 11.06
C LEU A 552 -16.50 18.74 9.85
N ARG A 553 -15.67 18.59 8.82
CA ARG A 553 -15.97 17.72 7.69
C ARG A 553 -15.43 16.32 8.00
N PRO A 554 -16.30 15.31 8.11
CA PRO A 554 -15.85 13.92 8.21
C PRO A 554 -14.87 13.56 7.11
N THR A 555 -13.82 12.83 7.45
CA THR A 555 -12.87 12.29 6.47
C THR A 555 -12.58 10.84 6.83
N LEU A 556 -12.17 10.05 5.85
CA LEU A 556 -11.76 8.67 6.10
C LEU A 556 -10.54 8.66 7.03
N ARG A 557 -10.62 7.85 8.07
CA ARG A 557 -9.46 7.59 8.91
C ARG A 557 -8.46 6.78 8.08
N SER A 558 -7.25 7.27 7.94
CA SER A 558 -6.14 6.44 7.52
C SER A 558 -5.81 5.54 8.71
N ALA A 559 -6.30 4.32 8.70
CA ALA A 559 -5.75 3.30 9.58
C ALA A 559 -4.32 3.09 9.09
N ASP A 560 -3.32 3.35 9.93
CA ASP A 560 -1.90 3.13 9.60
C ASP A 560 -1.53 1.64 9.49
N THR A 561 -2.50 0.77 9.30
CA THR A 561 -2.29 -0.66 9.10
C THR A 561 -2.09 -0.93 7.63
N HIS A 562 -0.83 -0.96 7.22
CA HIS A 562 -0.42 -1.54 5.96
C HIS A 562 -0.63 -3.05 6.04
N PHE A 563 -1.75 -3.53 5.51
CA PHE A 563 -1.98 -4.95 5.31
C PHE A 563 -1.22 -5.39 4.05
N LEU A 564 -0.53 -6.52 4.15
CA LEU A 564 -0.17 -7.37 3.01
C LEU A 564 0.60 -6.68 1.87
N ALA A 565 1.90 -6.54 2.04
CA ALA A 565 2.78 -6.16 0.94
C ALA A 565 3.21 -7.42 0.16
N SER A 566 2.46 -7.81 -0.86
CA SER A 566 2.81 -8.95 -1.74
C SER A 566 2.80 -8.54 -3.21
N GLY A 567 3.64 -7.58 -3.60
CA GLY A 567 3.74 -7.12 -4.97
C GLY A 567 3.30 -5.67 -5.17
N SER A 568 3.14 -5.25 -6.41
CA SER A 568 2.65 -3.93 -6.81
C SER A 568 1.28 -4.02 -7.49
N ARG A 569 0.58 -2.89 -7.56
CA ARG A 569 -0.79 -2.77 -8.11
C ARG A 569 -1.73 -3.80 -7.52
N LEU A 570 -1.83 -3.77 -6.21
CA LEU A 570 -2.68 -4.71 -5.48
C LEU A 570 -4.15 -4.42 -5.76
N HIS A 571 -4.94 -5.49 -5.94
CA HIS A 571 -6.37 -5.43 -6.19
C HIS A 571 -7.10 -6.39 -5.25
N PRO A 572 -7.78 -5.89 -4.21
CA PRO A 572 -8.50 -6.73 -3.25
C PRO A 572 -9.90 -7.10 -3.77
N ALA A 573 -10.30 -8.37 -3.55
CA ALA A 573 -11.66 -8.85 -3.60
C ALA A 573 -12.03 -9.43 -2.24
N ILE A 574 -13.23 -9.14 -1.76
CA ILE A 574 -13.62 -9.39 -0.38
C ILE A 574 -14.91 -10.20 -0.32
N GLY A 575 -14.94 -11.24 0.51
CA GLY A 575 -16.12 -12.05 0.76
C GLY A 575 -15.84 -13.09 1.81
N ASP A 576 -16.86 -13.59 2.48
CA ASP A 576 -16.77 -14.72 3.41
C ASP A 576 -16.78 -16.02 2.60
N LEU A 577 -15.60 -16.55 2.27
CA LEU A 577 -15.43 -17.72 1.41
C LEU A 577 -15.62 -19.06 2.15
N ASN A 578 -15.56 -19.03 3.48
CA ASN A 578 -15.61 -20.24 4.30
C ASN A 578 -16.80 -20.25 5.26
N ALA A 579 -17.71 -19.29 5.16
CA ALA A 579 -18.92 -19.10 5.98
C ALA A 579 -18.64 -19.09 7.48
N ASP A 580 -17.48 -18.55 7.90
CA ASP A 580 -17.14 -18.41 9.31
C ASP A 580 -17.66 -17.08 9.91
N GLY A 581 -18.24 -16.23 9.08
CA GLY A 581 -18.81 -14.93 9.44
C GLY A 581 -17.80 -13.79 9.41
N TYR A 582 -16.56 -14.03 8.94
CA TYR A 582 -15.52 -13.02 8.78
C TYR A 582 -15.13 -12.88 7.32
N PRO A 583 -15.02 -11.64 6.80
CA PRO A 583 -14.62 -11.44 5.42
C PRO A 583 -13.19 -11.94 5.16
N ASP A 584 -13.04 -12.75 4.12
CA ASP A 584 -11.76 -13.16 3.56
C ASP A 584 -11.33 -12.18 2.47
N VAL A 585 -10.05 -12.18 2.10
CA VAL A 585 -9.51 -11.34 1.03
C VAL A 585 -8.78 -12.20 0.00
N ILE A 586 -9.18 -12.10 -1.26
CA ILE A 586 -8.36 -12.51 -2.40
C ILE A 586 -7.67 -11.27 -2.95
N LEU A 587 -6.34 -11.30 -3.01
CA LEU A 587 -5.53 -10.18 -3.43
C LEU A 587 -4.82 -10.50 -4.73
N GLY A 588 -5.19 -9.80 -5.79
CA GLY A 588 -4.48 -9.82 -7.06
C GLY A 588 -3.29 -8.85 -7.07
N ASN A 589 -2.32 -9.08 -7.92
CA ASN A 589 -1.13 -8.23 -8.06
C ASN A 589 -0.65 -8.10 -9.52
N MET A 590 0.31 -7.21 -9.76
CA MET A 590 0.87 -6.94 -11.09
C MET A 590 1.54 -8.16 -11.74
N SER A 591 2.04 -9.11 -10.95
CA SER A 591 2.66 -10.33 -11.47
C SER A 591 1.66 -11.37 -11.98
N GLY A 592 0.34 -11.14 -11.79
CA GLY A 592 -0.74 -12.01 -12.27
C GLY A 592 -1.18 -13.10 -11.29
N GLY A 593 -0.50 -13.25 -10.13
CA GLY A 593 -0.89 -14.23 -9.11
C GLY A 593 -1.99 -13.73 -8.19
N LEU A 594 -2.63 -14.68 -7.49
CA LEU A 594 -3.63 -14.42 -6.46
C LEU A 594 -3.13 -14.91 -5.10
N HIS A 595 -3.38 -14.11 -4.06
CA HIS A 595 -3.10 -14.45 -2.66
C HIS A 595 -4.40 -14.50 -1.88
N TYR A 596 -4.62 -15.59 -1.15
CA TYR A 596 -5.76 -15.75 -0.26
C TYR A 596 -5.38 -15.46 1.19
N PHE A 597 -6.20 -14.66 1.86
CA PHE A 597 -6.06 -14.31 3.27
C PHE A 597 -7.39 -14.58 3.98
N GLN A 598 -7.37 -15.52 4.92
CA GLN A 598 -8.55 -15.85 5.71
C GLN A 598 -8.81 -14.80 6.78
N GLY A 599 -10.04 -14.30 6.86
CA GLY A 599 -10.55 -13.48 7.95
C GLY A 599 -10.61 -14.22 9.28
N LYS A 600 -10.54 -13.50 10.39
CA LYS A 600 -10.65 -14.05 11.75
C LYS A 600 -11.36 -13.08 12.69
N ALA A 601 -12.03 -13.62 13.72
CA ALA A 601 -12.60 -12.81 14.79
C ALA A 601 -11.55 -11.93 15.44
N PHE A 602 -11.86 -10.65 15.62
CA PHE A 602 -10.97 -9.69 16.29
C PHE A 602 -10.60 -10.13 17.73
N ASN A 603 -11.42 -10.99 18.36
CA ASN A 603 -11.19 -11.52 19.70
C ASN A 603 -10.22 -12.72 19.75
N ASP A 604 -9.89 -13.35 18.63
CA ASP A 604 -8.86 -14.40 18.55
C ASP A 604 -7.45 -13.82 18.44
N ILE A 605 -7.35 -12.54 18.16
CA ILE A 605 -6.14 -11.75 18.41
C ILE A 605 -6.22 -11.25 19.83
N SER A 606 -6.13 -12.12 20.82
CA SER A 606 -5.64 -11.74 22.14
C SER A 606 -4.12 -11.54 22.05
N ILE A 607 -3.70 -10.63 21.21
CA ILE A 607 -2.55 -9.81 21.49
C ILE A 607 -3.11 -8.86 22.56
N GLU A 608 -2.81 -9.11 23.84
CA GLU A 608 -2.62 -8.00 24.73
C GLU A 608 -1.80 -7.01 23.91
N GLU A 609 -2.37 -5.91 23.51
CA GLU A 609 -1.63 -4.72 23.11
C GLU A 609 -0.90 -4.21 24.35
N THR A 610 0.09 -4.93 24.79
CA THR A 610 1.31 -4.25 25.18
C THR A 610 1.76 -3.63 23.87
N ALA A 611 1.55 -2.30 23.75
CA ALA A 611 2.19 -1.50 22.73
C ALA A 611 3.60 -2.03 22.59
N SER A 612 3.87 -2.81 21.56
CA SER A 612 5.19 -3.33 21.32
C SER A 612 6.00 -2.11 20.89
N ILE A 613 6.59 -1.46 21.87
CA ILE A 613 7.74 -0.59 21.60
C ILE A 613 8.61 -1.46 20.70
N PRO A 614 8.84 -1.06 19.43
CA PRO A 614 9.60 -1.91 18.51
C PRO A 614 10.90 -2.25 19.23
N VAL A 615 11.11 -3.54 19.47
CA VAL A 615 12.30 -3.99 20.19
C VAL A 615 13.49 -3.60 19.35
N LYS A 616 14.17 -2.57 19.78
CA LYS A 616 15.35 -2.06 19.11
C LYS A 616 16.56 -2.57 19.87
N CYS A 617 17.39 -3.37 19.21
CA CYS A 617 18.67 -3.81 19.71
C CYS A 617 19.77 -2.96 19.09
N LEU A 618 20.71 -2.48 19.90
CA LEU A 618 21.83 -1.66 19.46
C LEU A 618 23.12 -2.41 19.70
N LEU A 619 23.94 -2.51 18.66
CA LEU A 619 25.31 -3.06 18.73
C LEU A 619 26.31 -1.91 18.84
N TYR A 620 27.21 -1.96 19.81
CA TYR A 620 28.23 -0.93 19.93
C TYR A 620 29.56 -1.45 20.52
N PRO A 621 30.72 -0.98 20.04
CA PRO A 621 30.84 -0.18 18.84
C PRO A 621 30.51 -1.00 17.58
N ASN A 622 29.88 -0.37 16.61
CA ASN A 622 29.65 -0.95 15.31
C ASN A 622 29.90 0.15 14.24
N PRO A 623 30.97 0.08 13.44
CA PRO A 623 31.94 -1.02 13.32
C PRO A 623 32.80 -1.30 14.56
N THR A 624 33.25 -2.54 14.72
CA THR A 624 34.10 -3.01 15.83
C THR A 624 35.47 -3.49 15.35
N ARG A 625 36.46 -3.46 16.27
CA ARG A 625 37.81 -4.06 16.08
C ARG A 625 37.99 -5.32 16.92
N GLY A 626 36.98 -6.18 16.97
CA GLY A 626 37.05 -7.49 17.60
C GLY A 626 36.30 -7.65 18.93
N SER A 627 35.69 -6.59 19.46
CA SER A 627 34.80 -6.73 20.62
C SER A 627 33.66 -5.71 20.56
N PHE A 628 32.47 -6.14 20.90
CA PHE A 628 31.25 -5.34 20.89
C PHE A 628 30.32 -5.74 22.04
N GLN A 629 29.33 -4.92 22.33
CA GLN A 629 28.24 -5.19 23.26
C GLN A 629 26.92 -4.96 22.55
N PHE A 630 25.83 -5.47 23.09
CA PHE A 630 24.51 -5.10 22.65
C PHE A 630 23.58 -4.81 23.82
N GLU A 631 22.62 -3.93 23.59
CA GLU A 631 21.51 -3.63 24.49
C GLU A 631 20.21 -3.60 23.68
N CYS A 632 19.17 -4.24 24.22
CA CYS A 632 17.84 -4.23 23.63
C CYS A 632 16.87 -3.45 24.52
N THR A 633 15.89 -2.79 23.90
CA THR A 633 14.80 -2.12 24.65
C THR A 633 13.95 -3.12 25.43
N ASP A 634 13.91 -4.39 25.02
CA ASP A 634 13.30 -5.47 25.79
C ASP A 634 14.35 -6.18 26.65
N PRO A 635 14.27 -6.07 28.00
CA PRO A 635 15.24 -6.67 28.90
C PRO A 635 15.21 -8.21 28.95
N ARG A 636 14.20 -8.85 28.34
CA ARG A 636 14.11 -10.31 28.23
C ARG A 636 15.07 -10.88 27.19
N ILE A 637 15.54 -10.06 26.24
CA ILE A 637 16.54 -10.46 25.25
C ILE A 637 17.92 -10.38 25.90
N THR A 638 18.39 -11.50 26.38
CA THR A 638 19.69 -11.60 27.08
C THR A 638 20.78 -12.23 26.23
N THR A 639 20.43 -12.90 25.12
CA THR A 639 21.40 -13.54 24.22
C THR A 639 21.07 -13.27 22.77
N ALA A 640 22.07 -13.34 21.89
CA ALA A 640 21.92 -13.24 20.46
C ALA A 640 22.91 -14.18 19.75
N GLN A 641 22.57 -14.63 18.56
CA GLN A 641 23.38 -15.51 17.72
C GLN A 641 24.06 -14.74 16.61
N ILE A 642 25.31 -15.04 16.31
CA ILE A 642 26.08 -14.44 15.23
C ILE A 642 26.20 -15.41 14.08
N TYR A 643 25.85 -14.95 12.89
CA TYR A 643 25.95 -15.71 11.65
C TYR A 643 26.89 -15.01 10.66
N SER A 644 27.57 -15.80 9.83
CA SER A 644 28.18 -15.28 8.61
C SER A 644 27.09 -14.84 7.61
N ILE A 645 27.45 -14.08 6.60
CA ILE A 645 26.51 -13.66 5.54
C ILE A 645 25.99 -14.86 4.72
N GLU A 646 26.69 -16.00 4.75
CA GLU A 646 26.28 -17.27 4.13
C GLU A 646 25.35 -18.11 5.05
N GLY A 647 24.95 -17.57 6.21
CA GLY A 647 24.01 -18.22 7.12
C GLY A 647 24.64 -19.22 8.11
N ARG A 648 25.97 -19.32 8.18
CA ARG A 648 26.65 -20.22 9.14
C ARG A 648 26.69 -19.62 10.53
N LEU A 649 26.20 -20.33 11.55
CA LEU A 649 26.30 -19.93 12.97
C LEU A 649 27.79 -19.92 13.40
N LEU A 650 28.24 -18.80 13.93
CA LEU A 650 29.62 -18.57 14.39
C LEU A 650 29.74 -18.53 15.90
N GLY A 651 28.69 -18.18 16.63
CA GLY A 651 28.68 -18.16 18.08
C GLY A 651 27.45 -17.48 18.69
N GLU A 652 27.41 -17.44 20.01
CA GLU A 652 26.38 -16.80 20.80
C GLU A 652 26.99 -15.71 21.70
N VAL A 653 26.28 -14.62 21.90
CA VAL A 653 26.72 -13.45 22.68
C VAL A 653 25.67 -13.07 23.71
N THR A 654 26.09 -12.48 24.82
CA THR A 654 25.22 -12.11 25.93
C THR A 654 25.13 -10.60 26.09
N ALA A 655 23.94 -10.10 26.38
CA ALA A 655 23.66 -8.68 26.60
C ALA A 655 24.47 -8.08 27.75
N GLY A 656 24.81 -6.82 27.62
CA GLY A 656 25.51 -6.07 28.66
C GLY A 656 26.96 -6.52 28.96
N THR A 657 27.45 -7.55 28.25
CA THR A 657 28.84 -8.01 28.41
C THR A 657 29.66 -7.65 27.18
N LYS A 658 30.95 -7.43 27.39
CA LYS A 658 31.89 -7.21 26.28
C LYS A 658 32.19 -8.54 25.62
N ASN A 659 31.53 -8.79 24.50
CA ASN A 659 31.70 -10.01 23.73
C ASN A 659 32.92 -9.88 22.80
N SER A 660 33.81 -10.88 22.82
CA SER A 660 34.93 -10.97 21.89
C SER A 660 34.91 -12.35 21.24
N ILE A 661 34.33 -12.43 20.08
CA ILE A 661 34.41 -13.60 19.19
C ILE A 661 35.51 -13.30 18.17
N PRO A 662 36.43 -14.23 17.88
CA PRO A 662 37.46 -14.01 16.88
C PRO A 662 36.85 -14.07 15.49
N LEU A 663 36.31 -12.92 15.03
CA LEU A 663 35.76 -12.73 13.70
C LEU A 663 36.82 -12.07 12.80
N ALA A 664 36.95 -12.49 11.57
CA ALA A 664 37.75 -11.82 10.57
C ALA A 664 37.09 -10.47 10.17
N GLU A 665 37.86 -9.61 9.51
CA GLU A 665 37.28 -8.40 8.90
C GLU A 665 36.14 -8.78 7.94
N GLY A 666 34.97 -8.13 8.10
CA GLY A 666 33.80 -8.46 7.30
C GLY A 666 32.48 -8.04 7.92
N MET A 667 31.39 -8.42 7.27
CA MET A 667 30.02 -8.19 7.72
C MET A 667 29.42 -9.50 8.26
N TYR A 668 28.68 -9.38 9.36
CA TYR A 668 28.03 -10.49 10.06
C TYR A 668 26.59 -10.09 10.40
N LEU A 669 25.74 -11.10 10.61
CA LEU A 669 24.36 -10.90 11.07
C LEU A 669 24.25 -11.31 12.53
N VAL A 670 23.71 -10.44 13.35
CA VAL A 670 23.42 -10.71 14.78
C VAL A 670 21.89 -10.87 14.90
N VAL A 671 21.47 -12.07 15.25
CA VAL A 671 20.06 -12.47 15.33
C VAL A 671 19.65 -12.55 16.79
N PHE A 672 18.69 -11.71 17.17
CA PHE A 672 18.09 -11.68 18.50
C PHE A 672 16.82 -12.52 18.48
N GLN A 673 16.78 -13.61 19.26
CA GLN A 673 15.61 -14.48 19.34
C GLN A 673 14.58 -13.89 20.30
N MET A 674 13.35 -13.79 19.83
CA MET A 674 12.21 -13.37 20.63
C MET A 674 11.35 -14.59 21.01
N GLU A 675 10.87 -14.66 22.25
CA GLU A 675 10.06 -15.80 22.71
C GLU A 675 8.75 -16.01 21.91
N ASN A 676 8.22 -14.97 21.27
CA ASN A 676 6.93 -15.01 20.57
C ASN A 676 6.90 -14.13 19.29
N GLY A 677 7.94 -14.07 18.48
CA GLY A 677 7.94 -13.19 17.31
C GLY A 677 9.02 -13.48 16.28
N SER A 678 8.97 -12.76 15.17
CA SER A 678 10.03 -12.78 14.16
C SER A 678 11.35 -12.31 14.78
N PRO A 679 12.49 -12.95 14.49
CA PRO A 679 13.78 -12.55 15.02
C PRO A 679 14.13 -11.12 14.56
N ASN A 680 14.67 -10.32 15.46
CA ASN A 680 15.29 -9.04 15.10
C ASN A 680 16.71 -9.32 14.62
N VAL A 681 17.12 -8.72 13.50
CA VAL A 681 18.43 -8.96 12.87
C VAL A 681 19.14 -7.63 12.67
N GLU A 682 20.35 -7.52 13.25
CA GLU A 682 21.22 -6.35 13.10
C GLU A 682 22.53 -6.74 12.40
N ARG A 683 23.15 -5.77 11.73
CA ARG A 683 24.43 -5.97 11.04
C ARG A 683 25.59 -5.58 11.94
N LEU A 684 26.58 -6.47 12.08
CA LEU A 684 27.84 -6.21 12.75
C LEU A 684 28.94 -6.09 11.70
N ILE A 685 29.66 -4.98 11.71
CA ILE A 685 30.82 -4.75 10.82
C ILE A 685 32.08 -4.87 11.66
N VAL A 686 32.99 -5.76 11.26
CA VAL A 686 34.32 -5.96 11.86
C VAL A 686 35.38 -5.37 10.93
N GLN A 687 36.24 -4.46 11.47
CA GLN A 687 37.29 -3.74 10.71
C GLN A 687 38.67 -4.03 11.31
#